data_2cd8e12c77b248695ed259b8965737b6
#
_entry.id   2cd8e12c77b248695ed259b8965737b6
#
_cell.length_a   1.000
_cell.length_b   1.000
_cell.length_c   1.000
_cell.angle_alpha   90.00
_cell.angle_beta   90.00
_cell.angle_gamma   90.00
#
_symmetry.space_group_name_H-M   'P 1'
#
loop_
_entity.id
_entity.type
_entity.pdbx_description
1 polymer ?
#
loop_
_entity_poly.entity_id
_entity_poly.type
_entity_poly.pdbx_seq_one_letter_code
_entity_poly.pdbx_strand_id
1 'polypeptide(L)'
;MLLSGALTVSFAAHAAGVSNKSIVTDDNRVATSSVNKSAVTNEPVKNTDANVYGHVKDAKTGEHLPYVVIQIKGTTIGTTTDKTGHFFLKNLPEGSFVIEAKYMGYSTQSQSITIKQDTSKELNFTLSPSDLSLDEVVVSANRNETKRRLAPNLVSVIGGKLFDITQSTCLAQGLNFQPGVRTEDDCQNSGFTQVRINGLDGHYSQILVDSRPVFSSLNGVYGLEQIPANMIDRVEVVRGGGSALFGASAIGGTINIITKEPTRNSASFGHTFMSQGGANSFDNVTTGNVSLVTDDNKAGVYAYGQTRTRQGYDHDGDGYTELPELNNQTFGLNSYLRLSPYSKLNLQYHGIHEFRRGGNKLDQIAHEANIAEQVEHDIQGGGLTYDFYSPDEKNRLSAYFSFQTTARKSYYGGIGEGTEEDKETAEKAYGTTHNFTYVAGTQYVHSFDKLLFMPSDLTIGAEYNHDGLKDIILGYGRHFKQDVHIGSFFFQNEWKNKQWSFLLGGRLDKHNLMDHIIFSPRANLRFNPTENINLRLTYADGFRAPQAFDEDLHVGVVGGERLVTVLADNLKEERSNSFSLSADLYHKFGSVQTNLLIEGFYTDLNNVFALRKLDQPDAQGNSVQERYNAYGAKVFGLNLEGKAMFTRWFTLQAGLTLQKSLYDEAIAWNDEVPEQKYKKMMRTPNTYGYFTASFTPVKRFTASVTGNYTGSMLVGHSAGSGVDNPVAVNTPKFMEVNMKLAYDFPVYNSLTLQLNAGIQNITNAYQNDFDKGWNRDSGYIYGPSLPRSYYVGVKVSYWSNRSQPTINKSE
;
A
#
# COMPACT_ATOMS: atom_id res chain seq x y z
N MET A 1 20.94 21.82 -25.35
CA MET A 1 20.02 22.48 -26.29
C MET A 1 18.65 22.46 -25.62
N LEU A 2 18.16 23.61 -25.21
CA LEU A 2 16.95 23.78 -24.38
C LEU A 2 15.71 23.47 -25.21
N LEU A 3 14.84 22.61 -24.70
CA LEU A 3 13.51 22.36 -25.25
C LEU A 3 12.45 23.10 -24.43
N SER A 4 11.86 24.10 -25.06
CA SER A 4 10.59 24.70 -24.66
C SER A 4 9.45 23.87 -25.27
N GLY A 5 8.63 23.29 -24.39
CA GLY A 5 7.37 22.61 -24.74
C GLY A 5 6.29 23.03 -23.77
N ALA A 6 5.57 24.12 -24.08
CA ALA A 6 4.38 24.50 -23.33
C ALA A 6 3.20 23.63 -23.75
N LEU A 7 2.66 22.86 -22.84
CA LEU A 7 1.39 22.15 -23.02
C LEU A 7 0.24 23.11 -22.72
N THR A 8 -0.42 23.62 -23.75
CA THR A 8 -1.71 24.31 -23.66
C THR A 8 -2.83 23.26 -23.72
N VAL A 9 -3.49 23.07 -22.59
CA VAL A 9 -4.73 22.27 -22.52
C VAL A 9 -5.91 23.21 -22.78
N SER A 10 -6.52 23.10 -23.97
CA SER A 10 -7.78 23.79 -24.32
C SER A 10 -8.97 22.95 -23.84
N PHE A 11 -9.71 23.47 -22.87
CA PHE A 11 -11.04 22.95 -22.54
C PHE A 11 -12.06 23.56 -23.52
N ALA A 12 -12.58 22.74 -24.43
CA ALA A 12 -13.73 23.10 -25.24
C ALA A 12 -15.02 22.69 -24.49
N ALA A 13 -15.73 23.67 -23.97
CA ALA A 13 -17.08 23.47 -23.42
C ALA A 13 -18.06 23.50 -24.59
N HIS A 14 -18.70 22.35 -24.86
CA HIS A 14 -19.85 22.27 -25.74
C HIS A 14 -21.14 22.46 -24.94
N ALA A 15 -21.70 23.69 -25.05
CA ALA A 15 -23.04 23.96 -24.58
C ALA A 15 -24.04 23.56 -25.67
N ALA A 16 -24.81 22.51 -25.42
CA ALA A 16 -25.96 22.18 -26.25
C ALA A 16 -27.19 22.91 -25.70
N GLY A 17 -27.67 23.91 -26.47
CA GLY A 17 -28.93 24.59 -26.23
C GLY A 17 -30.12 23.69 -26.53
N VAL A 18 -31.05 23.62 -25.60
CA VAL A 18 -32.40 23.06 -25.83
C VAL A 18 -33.41 24.21 -25.72
N SER A 19 -34.04 24.42 -26.82
CA SER A 19 -35.10 25.41 -27.05
C SER A 19 -36.42 25.04 -26.35
N ASN A 20 -36.99 25.97 -25.60
CA ASN A 20 -38.37 25.92 -25.07
C ASN A 20 -39.39 25.96 -26.19
N LYS A 21 -40.32 25.04 -26.20
CA LYS A 21 -41.63 25.20 -26.80
C LYS A 21 -42.72 24.86 -25.77
N SER A 22 -43.44 25.90 -25.41
CA SER A 22 -44.70 25.87 -24.65
C SER A 22 -45.82 25.26 -25.48
N ILE A 23 -46.58 24.32 -24.90
CA ILE A 23 -47.95 23.98 -25.34
C ILE A 23 -48.80 23.95 -24.06
N VAL A 24 -49.79 24.82 -24.08
CA VAL A 24 -50.92 24.89 -23.14
C VAL A 24 -52.06 24.00 -23.65
N THR A 25 -52.67 23.17 -22.80
CA THR A 25 -54.12 22.85 -22.80
C THR A 25 -54.52 22.11 -21.51
N ASP A 26 -55.41 22.70 -20.89
CA ASP A 26 -56.59 22.46 -20.08
C ASP A 26 -56.96 21.09 -19.48
N ASP A 27 -57.40 21.24 -18.23
CA ASP A 27 -58.48 20.62 -17.46
C ASP A 27 -58.64 19.06 -17.38
N ASN A 28 -58.48 18.52 -16.15
CA ASN A 28 -59.66 18.08 -15.36
C ASN A 28 -59.27 17.55 -13.96
N ARG A 29 -60.11 17.88 -13.01
CA ARG A 29 -60.09 17.55 -11.57
C ARG A 29 -60.22 16.05 -11.33
N VAL A 30 -59.58 15.54 -10.27
CA VAL A 30 -60.20 14.69 -9.22
C VAL A 30 -59.28 14.53 -7.99
N ALA A 31 -59.81 14.86 -6.85
CA ALA A 31 -59.63 14.36 -5.50
C ALA A 31 -58.27 14.26 -4.82
N THR A 32 -58.17 15.09 -3.78
CA THR A 32 -57.27 15.13 -2.67
C THR A 32 -57.13 13.84 -1.86
N SER A 33 -55.88 13.39 -1.64
CA SER A 33 -55.50 12.78 -0.38
C SER A 33 -54.19 13.46 0.12
N SER A 34 -54.30 14.07 1.25
CA SER A 34 -53.25 14.79 1.95
C SER A 34 -52.19 13.81 2.50
N VAL A 35 -51.05 13.77 1.88
CA VAL A 35 -49.83 13.23 2.49
C VAL A 35 -49.00 14.44 2.97
N ASN A 36 -48.83 14.57 4.28
CA ASN A 36 -47.94 15.52 4.90
C ASN A 36 -46.53 15.36 4.35
N LYS A 37 -46.12 16.23 3.45
CA LYS A 37 -44.72 16.47 3.11
C LYS A 37 -44.14 17.35 4.22
N SER A 38 -43.37 16.75 5.12
CA SER A 38 -42.42 17.49 5.93
C SER A 38 -41.48 18.18 4.96
N ALA A 39 -41.63 19.48 4.81
CA ALA A 39 -40.67 20.29 4.05
C ALA A 39 -39.32 20.23 4.78
N VAL A 40 -38.34 19.58 4.16
CA VAL A 40 -36.95 19.81 4.51
C VAL A 40 -36.65 21.24 4.06
N THR A 41 -36.74 22.18 4.99
CA THR A 41 -36.28 23.55 4.79
C THR A 41 -34.76 23.50 4.64
N ASN A 42 -34.27 23.66 3.43
CA ASN A 42 -32.90 24.07 3.16
C ASN A 42 -32.76 25.52 3.66
N GLU A 43 -32.62 25.72 4.97
CA GLU A 43 -32.10 26.99 5.47
C GLU A 43 -30.65 27.11 5.03
N PRO A 44 -30.20 28.24 4.43
CA PRO A 44 -28.81 28.50 4.17
C PRO A 44 -28.05 28.41 5.49
N VAL A 45 -26.93 27.68 5.51
CA VAL A 45 -26.05 27.53 6.67
C VAL A 45 -25.74 28.93 7.18
N LYS A 46 -26.34 29.30 8.32
CA LYS A 46 -26.20 30.61 8.92
C LYS A 46 -24.75 30.76 9.35
N ASN A 47 -24.06 31.80 8.86
CA ASN A 47 -22.70 32.09 9.27
C ASN A 47 -22.74 32.35 10.79
N THR A 48 -22.06 31.51 11.57
CA THR A 48 -22.15 31.60 13.05
C THR A 48 -21.19 32.62 13.64
N ASP A 49 -20.22 33.12 12.84
CA ASP A 49 -19.05 33.93 13.27
C ASP A 49 -18.34 33.40 14.53
N ALA A 50 -18.60 32.14 14.85
CA ALA A 50 -17.97 31.43 15.94
C ALA A 50 -16.60 30.89 15.52
N ASN A 51 -15.55 31.28 16.24
CA ASN A 51 -14.19 30.93 15.84
C ASN A 51 -13.40 30.36 17.02
N VAL A 52 -12.42 29.47 16.71
CA VAL A 52 -11.41 29.00 17.65
C VAL A 52 -10.03 29.24 17.06
N TYR A 53 -9.16 29.87 17.81
CA TYR A 53 -7.80 30.15 17.44
C TYR A 53 -6.84 29.79 18.58
N GLY A 54 -5.57 29.66 18.29
CA GLY A 54 -4.56 29.33 19.28
C GLY A 54 -3.23 28.94 18.69
N HIS A 55 -2.38 28.40 19.54
CA HIS A 55 -1.07 27.93 19.15
C HIS A 55 -0.77 26.57 19.73
N VAL A 56 0.18 25.88 19.10
CA VAL A 56 0.68 24.58 19.56
C VAL A 56 2.16 24.70 19.87
N LYS A 57 2.58 24.23 21.05
CA LYS A 57 3.96 24.26 21.52
C LYS A 57 4.49 22.86 21.82
N ASP A 58 5.79 22.70 21.70
CA ASP A 58 6.52 21.58 22.23
C ASP A 58 6.61 21.67 23.77
N ALA A 59 6.23 20.62 24.47
CA ALA A 59 6.19 20.58 25.94
C ALA A 59 7.59 20.70 26.59
N LYS A 60 8.65 20.37 25.89
CA LYS A 60 10.02 20.38 26.41
C LYS A 60 10.79 21.65 26.06
N THR A 61 10.62 22.13 24.81
CA THR A 61 11.39 23.26 24.31
C THR A 61 10.62 24.58 24.43
N GLY A 62 9.27 24.52 24.57
CA GLY A 62 8.41 25.69 24.48
C GLY A 62 8.34 26.30 23.07
N GLU A 63 9.04 25.75 22.10
CA GLU A 63 9.00 26.20 20.70
C GLU A 63 7.62 25.92 20.12
N HIS A 64 7.12 26.81 19.30
CA HIS A 64 5.89 26.63 18.56
C HIS A 64 6.04 25.54 17.49
N LEU A 65 5.06 24.63 17.38
CA LEU A 65 5.05 23.51 16.46
C LEU A 65 4.27 23.88 15.20
N PRO A 66 4.95 24.01 14.06
CA PRO A 66 4.28 24.22 12.78
C PRO A 66 3.61 22.94 12.29
N TYR A 67 2.52 23.11 11.51
CA TYR A 67 1.87 22.06 10.74
C TYR A 67 1.23 20.94 11.56
N VAL A 68 0.87 21.21 12.79
CA VAL A 68 0.07 20.32 13.63
C VAL A 68 -1.35 20.28 13.09
N VAL A 69 -1.91 19.11 12.86
CA VAL A 69 -3.30 18.94 12.48
C VAL A 69 -4.21 19.23 13.67
N ILE A 70 -5.14 20.16 13.51
CA ILE A 70 -6.15 20.52 14.49
C ILE A 70 -7.51 20.10 13.92
N GLN A 71 -8.20 19.19 14.60
CA GLN A 71 -9.45 18.61 14.12
C GLN A 71 -10.51 18.62 15.21
N ILE A 72 -11.75 18.94 14.86
CA ILE A 72 -12.91 18.75 15.74
C ILE A 72 -13.35 17.29 15.60
N LYS A 73 -13.26 16.53 16.70
CA LYS A 73 -13.62 15.12 16.75
C LYS A 73 -15.08 14.92 16.36
N GLY A 74 -15.37 13.84 15.60
CA GLY A 74 -16.71 13.53 15.12
C GLY A 74 -17.24 14.46 14.03
N THR A 75 -16.38 15.30 13.45
CA THR A 75 -16.73 16.20 12.34
C THR A 75 -15.69 16.11 11.23
N THR A 76 -16.02 16.72 10.10
CA THR A 76 -15.06 16.90 9.00
C THR A 76 -14.22 18.18 9.15
N ILE A 77 -14.45 18.99 10.19
CA ILE A 77 -13.83 20.30 10.38
C ILE A 77 -12.42 20.13 10.94
N GLY A 78 -11.46 20.73 10.29
CA GLY A 78 -10.07 20.76 10.75
C GLY A 78 -9.24 21.78 9.98
N THR A 79 -8.06 22.05 10.50
CA THR A 79 -7.03 22.94 9.94
C THR A 79 -5.65 22.44 10.36
N THR A 80 -4.59 23.13 9.97
CA THR A 80 -3.23 22.92 10.48
C THR A 80 -2.68 24.20 11.07
N THR A 81 -1.74 24.07 12.04
CA THR A 81 -0.97 25.23 12.45
C THR A 81 -0.12 25.74 11.29
N ASP A 82 0.05 27.05 11.23
CA ASP A 82 0.97 27.71 10.31
C ASP A 82 2.45 27.46 10.70
N LYS A 83 3.38 28.06 9.98
CA LYS A 83 4.82 27.95 10.26
C LYS A 83 5.23 28.50 11.62
N THR A 84 4.42 29.37 12.19
CA THR A 84 4.63 29.98 13.51
C THR A 84 3.92 29.20 14.61
N GLY A 85 3.29 28.07 14.27
CA GLY A 85 2.61 27.20 15.20
C GLY A 85 1.22 27.68 15.63
N HIS A 86 0.63 28.62 14.90
CA HIS A 86 -0.71 29.14 15.20
C HIS A 86 -1.77 28.53 14.27
N PHE A 87 -3.00 28.41 14.74
CA PHE A 87 -4.14 27.91 13.98
C PHE A 87 -5.37 28.78 14.14
N PHE A 88 -6.28 28.67 13.18
CA PHE A 88 -7.56 29.36 13.19
C PHE A 88 -8.64 28.47 12.55
N LEU A 89 -9.72 28.21 13.29
CA LEU A 89 -10.94 27.54 12.83
C LEU A 89 -12.06 28.55 12.78
N LYS A 90 -12.73 28.72 11.62
CA LYS A 90 -13.75 29.73 11.35
C LYS A 90 -15.14 29.13 11.23
N ASN A 91 -16.15 29.92 11.56
CA ASN A 91 -17.57 29.60 11.32
C ASN A 91 -17.96 28.22 11.86
N LEU A 92 -17.57 27.94 13.09
CA LEU A 92 -17.84 26.66 13.73
C LEU A 92 -19.32 26.54 14.15
N PRO A 93 -19.90 25.33 14.11
CA PRO A 93 -21.23 25.10 14.62
C PRO A 93 -21.27 25.35 16.13
N GLU A 94 -22.44 25.79 16.64
CA GLU A 94 -22.66 25.89 18.08
C GLU A 94 -22.70 24.51 18.72
N GLY A 95 -22.17 24.38 19.93
CA GLY A 95 -22.18 23.15 20.69
C GLY A 95 -20.94 22.92 21.53
N SER A 96 -20.88 21.76 22.16
CA SER A 96 -19.71 21.30 22.90
C SER A 96 -18.96 20.27 22.09
N PHE A 97 -17.69 20.52 21.83
CA PHE A 97 -16.83 19.69 20.96
C PHE A 97 -15.54 19.33 21.67
N VAL A 98 -14.89 18.27 21.18
CA VAL A 98 -13.52 17.92 21.51
C VAL A 98 -12.63 18.30 20.34
N ILE A 99 -11.66 19.18 20.57
CA ILE A 99 -10.64 19.52 19.56
C ILE A 99 -9.39 18.73 19.85
N GLU A 100 -8.86 18.08 18.83
CA GLU A 100 -7.64 17.27 18.88
C GLU A 100 -6.50 17.94 18.10
N ALA A 101 -5.32 17.97 18.69
CA ALA A 101 -4.07 18.37 18.04
C ALA A 101 -3.21 17.12 17.80
N LYS A 102 -2.93 16.83 16.53
CA LYS A 102 -2.18 15.64 16.06
C LYS A 102 -0.95 16.09 15.30
N TYR A 103 0.22 15.57 15.68
CA TYR A 103 1.47 15.83 14.97
C TYR A 103 2.37 14.61 15.00
N MET A 104 2.97 14.29 13.86
CA MET A 104 3.88 13.15 13.76
C MET A 104 5.07 13.32 14.70
N GLY A 105 5.37 12.30 15.48
CA GLY A 105 6.42 12.38 16.52
C GLY A 105 5.96 13.03 17.83
N TYR A 106 4.65 13.24 18.03
CA TYR A 106 4.09 13.80 19.25
C TYR A 106 2.85 13.04 19.71
N SER A 107 2.59 13.04 21.02
CA SER A 107 1.34 12.51 21.57
C SER A 107 0.18 13.43 21.23
N THR A 108 -0.91 12.86 20.71
CA THR A 108 -2.16 13.60 20.43
C THR A 108 -2.72 14.20 21.72
N GLN A 109 -3.04 15.48 21.71
CA GLN A 109 -3.72 16.16 22.80
C GLN A 109 -5.16 16.50 22.41
N SER A 110 -6.10 16.29 23.33
CA SER A 110 -7.52 16.59 23.15
C SER A 110 -7.99 17.54 24.24
N GLN A 111 -8.78 18.57 23.87
CA GLN A 111 -9.39 19.51 24.80
C GLN A 111 -10.87 19.72 24.45
N SER A 112 -11.73 19.76 25.48
CA SER A 112 -13.15 20.05 25.31
C SER A 112 -13.38 21.55 25.30
N ILE A 113 -14.24 22.03 24.39
CA ILE A 113 -14.61 23.44 24.26
C ILE A 113 -16.11 23.57 23.97
N THR A 114 -16.76 24.58 24.53
CA THR A 114 -18.12 24.95 24.16
C THR A 114 -18.08 26.20 23.30
N ILE A 115 -18.65 26.11 22.12
CA ILE A 115 -18.67 27.12 21.06
C ILE A 115 -20.08 27.74 21.05
N LYS A 116 -20.15 29.06 21.06
CA LYS A 116 -21.41 29.85 20.97
C LYS A 116 -21.30 30.76 19.75
N GLN A 117 -22.45 31.13 19.17
CA GLN A 117 -22.53 32.08 18.07
C GLN A 117 -21.81 33.40 18.43
N ASP A 118 -21.23 34.05 17.45
CA ASP A 118 -20.56 35.38 17.54
C ASP A 118 -19.44 35.43 18.61
N THR A 119 -18.81 34.28 18.90
CA THR A 119 -17.71 34.21 19.88
C THR A 119 -16.42 33.70 19.24
N SER A 120 -15.29 34.31 19.59
CA SER A 120 -13.96 33.81 19.30
C SER A 120 -13.28 33.34 20.57
N LYS A 121 -12.82 32.11 20.62
CA LYS A 121 -12.14 31.50 21.77
C LYS A 121 -10.71 31.10 21.46
N GLU A 122 -9.81 31.40 22.40
CA GLU A 122 -8.45 30.93 22.38
C GLU A 122 -8.34 29.51 22.97
N LEU A 123 -7.63 28.61 22.27
CA LEU A 123 -7.36 27.24 22.70
C LEU A 123 -5.92 26.85 22.34
N ASN A 124 -5.09 26.66 23.35
CA ASN A 124 -3.67 26.36 23.16
C ASN A 124 -3.36 24.92 23.49
N PHE A 125 -2.46 24.30 22.72
CA PHE A 125 -2.00 22.94 22.94
C PHE A 125 -0.51 22.91 23.27
N THR A 126 -0.12 21.96 24.13
CA THR A 126 1.27 21.71 24.47
C THR A 126 1.54 20.23 24.25
N LEU A 127 2.14 19.88 23.09
CA LEU A 127 2.35 18.50 22.72
C LEU A 127 3.66 17.97 23.29
N SER A 128 3.61 16.78 23.85
CA SER A 128 4.79 16.06 24.30
C SER A 128 5.37 15.26 23.14
N PRO A 129 6.70 15.39 22.86
CA PRO A 129 7.36 14.54 21.88
C PRO A 129 7.15 13.07 22.20
N SER A 130 6.74 12.30 21.23
CA SER A 130 6.52 10.86 21.31
C SER A 130 6.83 10.22 19.95
N ASP A 131 8.11 9.89 19.73
CA ASP A 131 8.52 9.20 18.51
C ASP A 131 8.09 7.73 18.49
N LEU A 132 7.40 7.26 19.51
CA LEU A 132 7.01 5.87 19.68
C LEU A 132 5.62 5.53 19.08
N SER A 133 5.01 6.45 18.32
CA SER A 133 3.74 6.20 17.59
C SER A 133 2.58 5.66 18.43
N LEU A 134 2.56 5.94 19.75
CA LEU A 134 1.57 5.43 20.71
C LEU A 134 0.13 5.83 20.38
N ASP A 135 -0.06 7.05 19.93
CA ASP A 135 -1.37 7.66 19.65
C ASP A 135 -1.62 7.82 18.13
N GLU A 136 -0.86 7.14 17.31
CA GLU A 136 -1.07 7.11 15.86
C GLU A 136 -2.44 6.50 15.54
N VAL A 137 -3.18 7.12 14.63
CA VAL A 137 -4.51 6.65 14.23
C VAL A 137 -4.34 5.66 13.09
N VAL A 138 -4.99 4.50 13.25
CA VAL A 138 -5.04 3.44 12.25
C VAL A 138 -6.49 3.12 11.88
N VAL A 139 -6.72 2.65 10.67
CA VAL A 139 -8.04 2.25 10.15
C VAL A 139 -8.13 0.77 9.84
N SER A 140 -7.00 0.10 9.59
CA SER A 140 -6.96 -1.30 9.16
C SER A 140 -7.31 -2.31 10.24
N ALA A 141 -7.37 -1.89 11.51
CA ALA A 141 -7.69 -2.77 12.62
C ALA A 141 -9.15 -3.28 12.59
N ASN A 142 -10.10 -2.38 12.31
CA ASN A 142 -11.53 -2.64 12.38
C ASN A 142 -12.35 -1.80 11.39
N ARG A 143 -11.71 -1.25 10.33
CA ARG A 143 -12.29 -0.31 9.34
C ARG A 143 -12.81 1.00 9.95
N ASN A 144 -12.38 1.34 11.18
CA ASN A 144 -12.72 2.58 11.86
C ASN A 144 -11.44 3.27 12.37
N GLU A 145 -11.43 4.59 12.36
CA GLU A 145 -10.33 5.35 12.95
C GLU A 145 -10.17 5.02 14.43
N THR A 146 -9.03 4.45 14.79
CA THR A 146 -8.74 3.99 16.15
C THR A 146 -7.29 4.30 16.50
N LYS A 147 -7.01 4.77 17.74
CA LYS A 147 -5.62 4.90 18.19
C LYS A 147 -4.95 3.53 18.20
N ARG A 148 -3.74 3.41 17.65
CA ARG A 148 -2.98 2.15 17.52
C ARG A 148 -2.94 1.36 18.83
N ARG A 149 -2.71 2.03 19.97
CA ARG A 149 -2.71 1.36 21.29
C ARG A 149 -4.06 0.81 21.74
N LEU A 150 -5.16 1.34 21.21
CA LEU A 150 -6.53 0.89 21.50
C LEU A 150 -7.11 -0.02 20.41
N ALA A 151 -6.37 -0.23 19.34
CA ALA A 151 -6.77 -1.11 18.24
C ALA A 151 -6.92 -2.56 18.72
N PRO A 152 -7.99 -3.28 18.32
CA PRO A 152 -8.26 -4.65 18.78
C PRO A 152 -7.23 -5.66 18.30
N ASN A 153 -6.59 -5.44 17.16
CA ASN A 153 -5.48 -6.23 16.62
C ASN A 153 -4.24 -5.37 16.44
N LEU A 154 -3.09 -6.02 16.23
CA LEU A 154 -1.84 -5.35 15.96
C LEU A 154 -1.84 -4.77 14.55
N VAL A 155 -1.55 -3.47 14.44
CA VAL A 155 -1.29 -2.79 13.17
C VAL A 155 0.13 -2.21 13.21
N SER A 156 0.95 -2.62 12.28
CA SER A 156 2.26 -2.00 12.06
C SER A 156 2.11 -0.83 11.11
N VAL A 157 2.82 0.27 11.38
CA VAL A 157 2.70 1.50 10.59
C VAL A 157 4.06 1.93 10.06
N ILE A 158 4.12 2.15 8.74
CA ILE A 158 5.26 2.72 8.03
C ILE A 158 4.88 4.15 7.65
N GLY A 159 5.39 5.13 8.37
CA GLY A 159 5.13 6.54 8.07
C GLY A 159 6.01 7.09 6.95
N GLY A 160 5.59 8.21 6.34
CA GLY A 160 6.34 8.86 5.25
C GLY A 160 7.79 9.22 5.59
N LYS A 161 8.11 9.47 6.88
CA LYS A 161 9.49 9.70 7.34
C LYS A 161 10.41 8.49 7.08
N LEU A 162 9.89 7.26 7.18
CA LEU A 162 10.68 6.06 6.90
C LEU A 162 11.11 6.02 5.43
N PHE A 163 10.20 6.29 4.50
CA PHE A 163 10.53 6.38 3.07
C PHE A 163 11.62 7.44 2.80
N ASP A 164 11.55 8.57 3.50
CA ASP A 164 12.59 9.61 3.38
C ASP A 164 13.96 9.15 3.89
N ILE A 165 14.06 8.54 5.09
CA ILE A 165 15.35 8.12 5.66
C ILE A 165 15.97 6.91 4.97
N THR A 166 15.16 6.04 4.38
CA THR A 166 15.60 4.86 3.61
C THR A 166 15.86 5.18 2.14
N GLN A 167 15.54 6.40 1.68
CA GLN A 167 15.55 6.80 0.26
C GLN A 167 14.68 5.90 -0.62
N SER A 168 13.58 5.37 -0.07
CA SER A 168 12.62 4.56 -0.83
C SER A 168 11.81 5.42 -1.78
N THR A 169 11.78 5.07 -3.05
CA THR A 169 11.07 5.79 -4.11
C THR A 169 9.69 5.22 -4.41
N CYS A 170 9.45 3.97 -4.01
CA CYS A 170 8.19 3.25 -4.19
C CYS A 170 7.81 2.44 -2.93
N LEU A 171 6.59 1.91 -2.93
CA LEU A 171 6.07 1.11 -1.83
C LEU A 171 6.94 -0.11 -1.51
N ALA A 172 7.33 -0.89 -2.53
CA ALA A 172 8.10 -2.13 -2.36
C ALA A 172 9.33 -1.94 -1.48
N GLN A 173 10.11 -0.89 -1.74
CA GLN A 173 11.34 -0.60 -0.98
C GLN A 173 11.08 -0.29 0.50
N GLY A 174 9.99 0.43 0.80
CA GLY A 174 9.63 0.79 2.18
C GLY A 174 9.14 -0.39 3.01
N LEU A 175 8.54 -1.40 2.39
CA LEU A 175 7.96 -2.57 3.08
C LEU A 175 9.02 -3.45 3.76
N ASN A 176 10.26 -3.47 3.29
CA ASN A 176 11.36 -4.25 3.90
C ASN A 176 11.74 -3.79 5.32
N PHE A 177 11.25 -2.63 5.77
CA PHE A 177 11.53 -2.09 7.10
C PHE A 177 10.39 -2.37 8.10
N GLN A 178 9.80 -3.58 8.01
CA GLN A 178 8.81 -4.08 8.98
C GLN A 178 9.09 -5.54 9.33
N PRO A 179 8.97 -5.95 10.62
CA PRO A 179 9.12 -7.36 10.96
C PRO A 179 8.00 -8.17 10.32
N GLY A 180 8.31 -9.38 9.87
CA GLY A 180 7.36 -10.26 9.21
C GLY A 180 7.06 -9.89 7.75
N VAL A 181 7.69 -8.85 7.18
CA VAL A 181 7.49 -8.42 5.80
C VAL A 181 8.82 -8.43 5.06
N ARG A 182 8.82 -8.95 3.84
CA ARG A 182 9.98 -8.97 2.95
C ARG A 182 9.51 -8.84 1.49
N THR A 183 10.16 -7.99 0.72
CA THR A 183 10.02 -7.95 -0.73
C THR A 183 11.17 -8.71 -1.37
N GLU A 184 10.91 -9.34 -2.49
CA GLU A 184 11.91 -10.04 -3.29
C GLU A 184 11.58 -9.95 -4.78
N ASP A 185 12.61 -10.04 -5.60
CA ASP A 185 12.47 -10.18 -7.04
C ASP A 185 12.45 -11.66 -7.38
N ASP A 186 11.51 -12.08 -8.24
CA ASP A 186 11.31 -13.47 -8.61
C ASP A 186 11.62 -13.77 -10.06
N CYS A 187 11.99 -12.76 -10.84
CA CYS A 187 12.39 -12.93 -12.24
C CYS A 187 13.43 -11.89 -12.65
N GLN A 188 14.54 -12.34 -13.22
CA GLN A 188 15.63 -11.48 -13.72
C GLN A 188 15.17 -10.65 -14.93
N ASN A 189 14.39 -11.24 -15.83
CA ASN A 189 14.04 -10.62 -17.09
C ASN A 189 12.91 -9.58 -16.94
N SER A 190 11.86 -9.87 -16.17
CA SER A 190 10.74 -8.94 -15.96
C SER A 190 10.90 -8.03 -14.73
N GLY A 191 11.79 -8.40 -13.80
CA GLY A 191 11.93 -7.72 -12.53
C GLY A 191 10.64 -7.78 -11.70
N PHE A 192 9.99 -8.91 -11.74
CA PHE A 192 8.79 -9.19 -10.98
C PHE A 192 9.09 -9.14 -9.48
N THR A 193 8.45 -8.22 -8.75
CA THR A 193 8.66 -8.03 -7.30
C THR A 193 7.40 -8.42 -6.54
N GLN A 194 7.54 -9.29 -5.55
CA GLN A 194 6.44 -9.63 -4.64
C GLN A 194 6.76 -9.31 -3.18
N VAL A 195 5.69 -9.22 -2.37
CA VAL A 195 5.79 -9.05 -0.92
C VAL A 195 5.41 -10.35 -0.22
N ARG A 196 6.25 -10.81 0.67
CA ARG A 196 5.98 -11.95 1.55
C ARG A 196 5.65 -11.48 2.95
N ILE A 197 4.55 -11.97 3.52
CA ILE A 197 4.16 -11.68 4.90
C ILE A 197 4.26 -12.96 5.72
N ASN A 198 5.08 -12.95 6.77
CA ASN A 198 5.35 -14.11 7.63
C ASN A 198 5.73 -15.36 6.83
N GLY A 199 6.46 -15.21 5.70
CA GLY A 199 6.91 -16.30 4.85
C GLY A 199 5.85 -16.88 3.90
N LEU A 200 4.66 -16.30 3.84
CA LEU A 200 3.66 -16.59 2.82
C LEU A 200 3.89 -15.75 1.58
N ASP A 201 3.67 -16.32 0.42
CA ASP A 201 3.89 -15.70 -0.89
C ASP A 201 3.04 -14.45 -1.11
N GLY A 202 3.43 -13.62 -2.07
CA GLY A 202 2.77 -12.35 -2.36
C GLY A 202 1.30 -12.48 -2.67
N HIS A 203 0.89 -13.54 -3.33
CA HIS A 203 -0.51 -13.82 -3.67
C HIS A 203 -1.44 -14.08 -2.46
N TYR A 204 -0.87 -14.29 -1.27
CA TYR A 204 -1.60 -14.36 0.01
C TYR A 204 -1.76 -13.00 0.70
N SER A 205 -1.27 -11.92 0.09
CA SER A 205 -1.28 -10.59 0.65
C SER A 205 -2.29 -9.69 -0.07
N GLN A 206 -3.25 -9.15 0.68
CA GLN A 206 -4.22 -8.19 0.15
C GLN A 206 -3.64 -6.78 0.18
N ILE A 207 -3.56 -6.14 -0.98
CA ILE A 207 -3.12 -4.75 -1.09
C ILE A 207 -4.34 -3.85 -1.26
N LEU A 208 -4.39 -2.79 -0.46
CA LEU A 208 -5.49 -1.83 -0.43
C LEU A 208 -4.96 -0.40 -0.62
N VAL A 209 -5.76 0.44 -1.25
CA VAL A 209 -5.59 1.91 -1.24
C VAL A 209 -6.79 2.51 -0.51
N ASP A 210 -6.51 3.25 0.58
CA ASP A 210 -7.51 3.83 1.48
C ASP A 210 -8.62 2.84 1.88
N SER A 211 -8.19 1.63 2.28
CA SER A 211 -9.04 0.52 2.70
C SER A 211 -9.93 -0.09 1.60
N ARG A 212 -9.60 0.14 0.32
CA ARG A 212 -10.32 -0.42 -0.83
C ARG A 212 -9.44 -1.38 -1.60
N PRO A 213 -9.89 -2.58 -1.92
CA PRO A 213 -9.17 -3.50 -2.78
C PRO A 213 -9.24 -2.97 -4.23
N VAL A 214 -8.24 -2.21 -4.62
CA VAL A 214 -8.13 -1.61 -5.97
C VAL A 214 -7.26 -2.48 -6.87
N PHE A 215 -6.37 -3.27 -6.26
CA PHE A 215 -5.52 -4.18 -6.99
C PHE A 215 -6.32 -5.41 -7.41
N SER A 216 -6.41 -5.58 -8.72
CA SER A 216 -6.97 -6.76 -9.35
C SER A 216 -6.04 -7.97 -9.22
N SER A 217 -6.51 -9.10 -9.65
CA SER A 217 -5.69 -10.29 -9.87
C SER A 217 -4.47 -10.05 -10.77
N LEU A 218 -4.55 -9.07 -11.70
CA LEU A 218 -3.48 -8.72 -12.63
C LEU A 218 -2.38 -7.83 -12.01
N ASN A 219 -2.72 -6.93 -11.09
CA ASN A 219 -1.79 -5.91 -10.59
C ASN A 219 -1.19 -6.20 -9.21
N GLY A 220 -1.45 -7.39 -8.66
CA GLY A 220 -0.95 -7.78 -7.33
C GLY A 220 0.56 -7.85 -7.25
N VAL A 221 1.23 -7.94 -8.36
CA VAL A 221 2.65 -8.22 -8.52
C VAL A 221 3.43 -6.96 -8.87
N TYR A 222 3.24 -6.42 -10.05
CA TYR A 222 3.98 -5.21 -10.48
C TYR A 222 3.54 -3.96 -9.73
N GLY A 223 2.32 -3.95 -9.18
CA GLY A 223 1.72 -2.80 -8.50
C GLY A 223 2.54 -2.23 -7.34
N LEU A 224 3.35 -3.03 -6.67
CA LEU A 224 4.16 -2.57 -5.52
C LEU A 224 5.25 -1.55 -5.91
N GLU A 225 5.89 -1.71 -7.07
CA GLU A 225 6.87 -0.75 -7.56
C GLU A 225 6.22 0.45 -8.25
N GLN A 226 5.00 0.30 -8.76
CA GLN A 226 4.24 1.35 -9.44
C GLN A 226 3.69 2.42 -8.51
N ILE A 227 3.57 2.13 -7.19
CA ILE A 227 3.07 3.07 -6.19
C ILE A 227 4.20 3.97 -5.71
N PRO A 228 4.18 5.28 -6.05
CA PRO A 228 5.24 6.19 -5.69
C PRO A 228 5.17 6.61 -4.22
N ALA A 229 6.32 6.71 -3.56
CA ALA A 229 6.40 7.10 -2.14
C ALA A 229 5.80 8.49 -1.85
N ASN A 230 5.78 9.42 -2.81
CA ASN A 230 5.22 10.75 -2.61
C ASN A 230 3.69 10.78 -2.52
N MET A 231 2.99 9.74 -2.97
CA MET A 231 1.55 9.55 -2.78
C MET A 231 1.21 9.13 -1.34
N ILE A 232 2.13 8.45 -0.64
CA ILE A 232 1.89 7.72 0.60
C ILE A 232 1.99 8.66 1.80
N ASP A 233 0.95 8.72 2.63
CA ASP A 233 0.99 9.29 3.98
C ASP A 233 1.60 8.28 4.95
N ARG A 234 1.01 7.07 4.98
CA ARG A 234 1.49 5.92 5.74
C ARG A 234 1.03 4.62 5.11
N VAL A 235 1.68 3.53 5.46
CA VAL A 235 1.25 2.17 5.12
C VAL A 235 0.93 1.44 6.43
N GLU A 236 -0.26 0.85 6.49
CA GLU A 236 -0.71 0.05 7.61
C GLU A 236 -0.65 -1.43 7.23
N VAL A 237 0.12 -2.21 7.98
CA VAL A 237 0.28 -3.64 7.76
C VAL A 237 -0.38 -4.42 8.89
N VAL A 238 -1.33 -5.27 8.53
CA VAL A 238 -1.98 -6.25 9.42
C VAL A 238 -1.53 -7.63 8.98
N ARG A 239 -0.90 -8.39 9.86
CA ARG A 239 -0.42 -9.74 9.59
C ARG A 239 -1.45 -10.79 10.01
N GLY A 240 -1.46 -11.94 9.32
CA GLY A 240 -2.44 -13.01 9.51
C GLY A 240 -3.76 -12.74 8.78
N GLY A 241 -4.72 -13.65 8.87
CA GLY A 241 -5.97 -13.62 8.12
C GLY A 241 -6.73 -12.30 8.25
N GLY A 242 -7.08 -11.71 7.11
CA GLY A 242 -7.79 -10.42 7.02
C GLY A 242 -9.11 -10.50 6.26
N SER A 243 -9.49 -11.69 5.77
CA SER A 243 -10.65 -11.87 4.87
C SER A 243 -11.98 -11.47 5.50
N ALA A 244 -12.12 -11.58 6.82
CA ALA A 244 -13.29 -11.09 7.55
C ALA A 244 -13.56 -9.57 7.39
N LEU A 245 -12.55 -8.79 7.02
CA LEU A 245 -12.71 -7.36 6.74
C LEU A 245 -12.61 -7.02 5.26
N PHE A 246 -11.63 -7.60 4.58
CA PHE A 246 -11.19 -7.13 3.27
C PHE A 246 -11.47 -8.13 2.13
N GLY A 247 -12.02 -9.33 2.45
CA GLY A 247 -12.41 -10.34 1.47
C GLY A 247 -11.26 -11.23 1.00
N ALA A 248 -11.36 -11.73 -0.21
CA ALA A 248 -10.44 -12.70 -0.79
C ALA A 248 -8.98 -12.22 -0.80
N SER A 249 -8.05 -13.16 -0.80
CA SER A 249 -6.58 -12.97 -0.86
C SER A 249 -5.93 -12.39 0.41
N ALA A 250 -6.67 -12.17 1.50
CA ALA A 250 -6.11 -11.71 2.77
C ALA A 250 -5.78 -12.89 3.71
N ILE A 251 -4.98 -13.85 3.24
CA ILE A 251 -4.52 -15.02 4.01
C ILE A 251 -3.29 -14.68 4.86
N GLY A 252 -2.24 -14.17 4.23
CA GLY A 252 -0.99 -13.79 4.89
C GLY A 252 -1.07 -12.47 5.63
N GLY A 253 -1.89 -11.56 5.12
CA GLY A 253 -2.10 -10.25 5.71
C GLY A 253 -2.70 -9.24 4.76
N THR A 254 -2.76 -8.01 5.25
CA THR A 254 -3.27 -6.87 4.49
C THR A 254 -2.28 -5.71 4.56
N ILE A 255 -1.97 -5.11 3.42
CA ILE A 255 -1.16 -3.91 3.28
C ILE A 255 -2.09 -2.79 2.81
N ASN A 256 -2.38 -1.83 3.66
CA ASN A 256 -3.28 -0.73 3.38
C ASN A 256 -2.49 0.56 3.22
N ILE A 257 -2.50 1.11 2.03
CA ILE A 257 -1.82 2.35 1.67
C ILE A 257 -2.79 3.49 1.95
N ILE A 258 -2.45 4.34 2.90
CA ILE A 258 -3.19 5.56 3.18
C ILE A 258 -2.56 6.69 2.41
N THR A 259 -3.35 7.31 1.54
CA THR A 259 -2.89 8.38 0.66
C THR A 259 -2.84 9.72 1.37
N LYS A 260 -1.95 10.62 0.92
CA LYS A 260 -1.86 11.98 1.46
C LYS A 260 -3.11 12.78 1.14
N GLU A 261 -3.71 13.36 2.18
CA GLU A 261 -4.76 14.36 2.03
C GLU A 261 -4.18 15.79 1.98
N PRO A 262 -4.79 16.70 1.22
CA PRO A 262 -4.41 18.11 1.24
C PRO A 262 -4.78 18.75 2.58
N THR A 263 -3.79 19.23 3.32
CA THR A 263 -4.00 19.86 4.65
C THR A 263 -3.59 21.33 4.66
N ARG A 264 -2.77 21.76 3.69
CA ARG A 264 -2.23 23.13 3.57
C ARG A 264 -1.73 23.39 2.16
N ASN A 265 -1.55 24.68 1.82
CA ASN A 265 -0.93 25.07 0.55
C ASN A 265 0.59 24.81 0.60
N SER A 266 1.05 23.89 -0.23
CA SER A 266 2.47 23.52 -0.34
C SER A 266 2.77 22.96 -1.72
N ALA A 267 4.05 22.98 -2.08
CA ALA A 267 4.54 22.31 -3.29
C ALA A 267 5.92 21.73 -3.01
N SER A 268 6.26 20.62 -3.64
CA SER A 268 7.63 20.13 -3.66
C SER A 268 7.98 19.55 -5.02
N PHE A 269 9.25 19.68 -5.37
CA PHE A 269 9.85 19.06 -6.54
C PHE A 269 11.17 18.45 -6.14
N GLY A 270 11.45 17.24 -6.57
CA GLY A 270 12.69 16.52 -6.26
C GLY A 270 13.20 15.74 -7.45
N HIS A 271 14.53 15.60 -7.51
CA HIS A 271 15.19 14.75 -8.49
C HIS A 271 16.31 13.98 -7.80
N THR A 272 16.39 12.68 -8.07
CA THR A 272 17.46 11.80 -7.60
C THR A 272 18.08 11.10 -8.79
N PHE A 273 19.39 11.16 -8.86
CA PHE A 273 20.23 10.43 -9.81
C PHE A 273 20.98 9.34 -9.08
N MET A 274 20.93 8.10 -9.56
CA MET A 274 21.61 6.94 -8.99
C MET A 274 22.45 6.24 -10.05
N SER A 275 23.69 5.89 -9.72
CA SER A 275 24.56 4.99 -10.48
C SER A 275 24.51 3.61 -9.84
N GLN A 276 24.12 2.59 -10.58
CA GLN A 276 23.94 1.22 -10.13
C GLN A 276 25.21 0.40 -10.40
N GLY A 277 25.67 -0.38 -9.41
CA GLY A 277 26.84 -1.25 -9.53
C GLY A 277 28.17 -0.53 -9.80
N GLY A 278 28.20 0.80 -9.72
CA GLY A 278 29.38 1.60 -10.12
C GLY A 278 29.68 1.53 -11.62
N ALA A 279 28.74 1.05 -12.42
CA ALA A 279 28.84 0.80 -13.85
C ALA A 279 27.95 1.78 -14.66
N ASN A 280 27.81 1.53 -15.94
CA ASN A 280 27.09 2.37 -16.90
C ASN A 280 25.55 2.22 -16.83
N SER A 281 25.00 1.85 -15.68
CA SER A 281 23.56 1.76 -15.44
C SER A 281 23.10 2.86 -14.49
N PHE A 282 22.10 3.63 -14.92
CA PHE A 282 21.62 4.78 -14.18
C PHE A 282 20.10 4.65 -13.90
N ASP A 283 19.70 5.11 -12.73
CA ASP A 283 18.29 5.23 -12.34
C ASP A 283 17.99 6.69 -11.95
N ASN A 284 17.05 7.31 -12.65
CA ASN A 284 16.65 8.69 -12.48
C ASN A 284 15.21 8.74 -11.98
N VAL A 285 14.99 9.40 -10.84
CA VAL A 285 13.67 9.56 -10.27
C VAL A 285 13.37 11.05 -10.10
N THR A 286 12.32 11.53 -10.75
CA THR A 286 11.82 12.89 -10.59
C THR A 286 10.44 12.83 -9.95
N THR A 287 10.23 13.60 -8.89
CA THR A 287 8.97 13.65 -8.16
C THR A 287 8.47 15.07 -8.03
N GLY A 288 7.15 15.24 -8.09
CA GLY A 288 6.51 16.53 -7.85
C GLY A 288 5.20 16.36 -7.10
N ASN A 289 4.86 17.31 -6.25
CA ASN A 289 3.52 17.39 -5.68
C ASN A 289 3.11 18.82 -5.35
N VAL A 290 1.80 19.05 -5.36
CA VAL A 290 1.17 20.32 -5.00
C VAL A 290 -0.04 20.01 -4.11
N SER A 291 -0.16 20.72 -3.02
CA SER A 291 -1.31 20.70 -2.12
C SER A 291 -1.94 22.08 -2.07
N LEU A 292 -3.22 22.17 -2.36
CA LEU A 292 -4.00 23.39 -2.31
C LEU A 292 -5.24 23.18 -1.42
N VAL A 293 -5.50 24.14 -0.56
CA VAL A 293 -6.64 24.09 0.37
C VAL A 293 -7.28 25.47 0.43
N THR A 294 -8.61 25.52 0.37
CA THR A 294 -9.37 26.76 0.54
C THR A 294 -9.18 27.36 1.93
N ASP A 295 -9.35 28.68 2.07
CA ASP A 295 -9.13 29.37 3.35
C ASP A 295 -10.07 28.93 4.47
N ASP A 296 -11.26 28.45 4.12
CA ASP A 296 -12.24 27.89 5.05
C ASP A 296 -12.07 26.36 5.23
N ASN A 297 -11.06 25.75 4.61
CA ASN A 297 -10.80 24.31 4.59
C ASN A 297 -12.00 23.46 4.10
N LYS A 298 -12.92 24.03 3.31
CA LYS A 298 -14.05 23.26 2.76
C LYS A 298 -13.63 22.36 1.61
N ALA A 299 -12.63 22.76 0.84
CA ALA A 299 -12.13 21.98 -0.27
C ALA A 299 -10.60 21.94 -0.28
N GLY A 300 -10.05 20.84 -0.76
CA GLY A 300 -8.63 20.72 -0.98
C GLY A 300 -8.30 19.73 -2.08
N VAL A 301 -7.14 19.91 -2.71
CA VAL A 301 -6.59 19.03 -3.74
C VAL A 301 -5.12 18.80 -3.44
N TYR A 302 -4.71 17.55 -3.43
CA TYR A 302 -3.33 17.09 -3.45
C TYR A 302 -3.07 16.43 -4.78
N ALA A 303 -2.22 17.01 -5.62
CA ALA A 303 -1.77 16.40 -6.87
C ALA A 303 -0.32 15.98 -6.73
N TYR A 304 0.02 14.84 -7.31
CA TYR A 304 1.37 14.29 -7.27
C TYR A 304 1.74 13.67 -8.62
N GLY A 305 3.04 13.59 -8.88
CA GLY A 305 3.57 12.90 -10.05
C GLY A 305 4.97 12.38 -9.78
N GLN A 306 5.31 11.33 -10.51
CA GLN A 306 6.64 10.74 -10.52
C GLN A 306 6.98 10.28 -11.92
N THR A 307 8.23 10.49 -12.32
CA THR A 307 8.82 9.79 -13.45
C THR A 307 10.08 9.09 -12.99
N ARG A 308 10.24 7.83 -13.39
CA ARG A 308 11.42 7.02 -13.12
C ARG A 308 11.90 6.37 -14.40
N THR A 309 13.19 6.53 -14.70
CA THR A 309 13.85 5.89 -15.83
C THR A 309 15.08 5.17 -15.31
N ARG A 310 15.07 3.84 -15.38
CA ARG A 310 16.19 2.98 -15.02
C ARG A 310 16.68 2.24 -16.24
N GLN A 311 18.00 2.25 -16.46
CA GLN A 311 18.63 1.45 -17.48
C GLN A 311 18.76 0.01 -17.01
N GLY A 312 18.78 -0.94 -17.94
CA GLY A 312 19.09 -2.34 -17.65
C GLY A 312 20.47 -2.48 -17.03
N TYR A 313 20.62 -3.41 -16.09
CA TYR A 313 21.89 -3.71 -15.46
C TYR A 313 22.28 -5.16 -15.70
N ASP A 314 23.42 -5.35 -16.35
CA ASP A 314 24.10 -6.62 -16.60
C ASP A 314 25.22 -6.74 -15.57
N HIS A 315 25.11 -7.70 -14.65
CA HIS A 315 26.01 -7.84 -13.52
C HIS A 315 27.30 -8.54 -13.87
N ASP A 316 27.23 -9.57 -14.69
CA ASP A 316 28.34 -10.47 -14.98
C ASP A 316 28.97 -10.27 -16.37
N GLY A 317 28.41 -9.35 -17.16
CA GLY A 317 28.96 -8.92 -18.45
C GLY A 317 28.69 -9.89 -19.60
N ASP A 318 27.68 -10.74 -19.48
CA ASP A 318 27.29 -11.70 -20.50
C ASP A 318 26.38 -11.12 -21.61
N GLY A 319 25.97 -9.87 -21.47
CA GLY A 319 25.06 -9.15 -22.37
C GLY A 319 23.58 -9.33 -22.07
N TYR A 320 23.24 -9.99 -20.95
CA TYR A 320 21.87 -10.18 -20.47
C TYR A 320 21.67 -9.49 -19.13
N THR A 321 20.48 -8.93 -18.90
CA THR A 321 20.22 -8.15 -17.68
C THR A 321 19.79 -9.02 -16.52
N GLU A 322 20.32 -8.71 -15.31
CA GLU A 322 19.83 -9.19 -14.02
C GLU A 322 18.85 -8.20 -13.40
N LEU A 323 18.88 -6.94 -13.86
CA LEU A 323 17.90 -5.94 -13.47
C LEU A 323 17.36 -5.27 -14.75
N PRO A 324 16.05 -5.39 -15.04
CA PRO A 324 15.49 -4.89 -16.30
C PRO A 324 15.48 -3.37 -16.39
N GLU A 325 15.44 -2.86 -17.59
CA GLU A 325 15.13 -1.45 -17.81
C GLU A 325 13.70 -1.14 -17.42
N LEU A 326 13.47 0.11 -16.96
CA LEU A 326 12.18 0.58 -16.48
C LEU A 326 11.98 2.04 -16.91
N ASN A 327 10.81 2.32 -17.47
CA ASN A 327 10.30 3.67 -17.64
C ASN A 327 8.90 3.73 -17.03
N ASN A 328 8.77 4.45 -15.93
CA ASN A 328 7.50 4.59 -15.19
C ASN A 328 7.13 6.06 -15.11
N GLN A 329 5.88 6.37 -15.41
CA GLN A 329 5.28 7.69 -15.28
C GLN A 329 3.98 7.55 -14.50
N THR A 330 3.90 8.20 -13.36
CA THR A 330 2.72 8.19 -12.50
C THR A 330 2.23 9.59 -12.27
N PHE A 331 0.95 9.78 -12.37
CA PHE A 331 0.23 11.01 -12.00
C PHE A 331 -0.99 10.65 -11.17
N GLY A 332 -1.31 11.45 -10.15
CA GLY A 332 -2.53 11.25 -9.39
C GLY A 332 -2.97 12.51 -8.65
N LEU A 333 -4.19 12.43 -8.18
CA LEU A 333 -4.79 13.46 -7.32
C LEU A 333 -5.65 12.82 -6.24
N ASN A 334 -5.68 13.49 -5.09
CA ASN A 334 -6.60 13.22 -4.00
C ASN A 334 -7.24 14.54 -3.59
N SER A 335 -8.55 14.61 -3.56
CA SER A 335 -9.29 15.82 -3.25
C SER A 335 -10.45 15.55 -2.30
N TYR A 336 -10.80 16.55 -1.54
CA TYR A 336 -11.99 16.50 -0.70
C TYR A 336 -12.86 17.74 -0.88
N LEU A 337 -14.16 17.53 -0.64
CA LEU A 337 -15.15 18.58 -0.51
C LEU A 337 -16.01 18.31 0.74
N ARG A 338 -15.95 19.20 1.71
CA ARG A 338 -16.82 19.18 2.91
C ARG A 338 -18.17 19.80 2.55
N LEU A 339 -19.19 18.97 2.44
CA LEU A 339 -20.55 19.40 2.11
C LEU A 339 -21.25 20.03 3.31
N SER A 340 -20.88 19.56 4.52
CA SER A 340 -21.32 20.08 5.80
C SER A 340 -20.26 19.80 6.88
N PRO A 341 -20.40 20.33 8.10
CA PRO A 341 -19.53 19.94 9.22
C PRO A 341 -19.47 18.43 9.47
N TYR A 342 -20.48 17.71 9.05
CA TYR A 342 -20.66 16.28 9.32
C TYR A 342 -20.58 15.40 8.06
N SER A 343 -20.37 15.96 6.89
CA SER A 343 -20.30 15.19 5.65
C SER A 343 -19.17 15.65 4.73
N LYS A 344 -18.48 14.69 4.15
CA LYS A 344 -17.30 14.86 3.31
C LYS A 344 -17.39 13.96 2.09
N LEU A 345 -17.04 14.50 0.94
CA LEU A 345 -16.84 13.77 -0.30
C LEU A 345 -15.35 13.74 -0.60
N ASN A 346 -14.80 12.55 -0.85
CA ASN A 346 -13.41 12.36 -1.28
C ASN A 346 -13.41 11.81 -2.70
N LEU A 347 -12.57 12.38 -3.55
CA LEU A 347 -12.34 11.95 -4.92
C LEU A 347 -10.86 11.66 -5.11
N GLN A 348 -10.55 10.48 -5.65
CA GLN A 348 -9.20 10.04 -5.98
C GLN A 348 -9.12 9.65 -7.44
N TYR A 349 -7.97 9.91 -8.04
CA TYR A 349 -7.64 9.43 -9.38
C TYR A 349 -6.14 9.24 -9.50
N HIS A 350 -5.73 8.22 -10.24
CA HIS A 350 -4.35 8.00 -10.65
C HIS A 350 -4.27 7.39 -12.04
N GLY A 351 -3.22 7.76 -12.75
CA GLY A 351 -2.82 7.15 -14.00
C GLY A 351 -1.36 6.74 -13.93
N ILE A 352 -1.04 5.55 -14.42
CA ILE A 352 0.29 4.98 -14.45
C ILE A 352 0.55 4.46 -15.86
N HIS A 353 1.66 4.87 -16.43
CA HIS A 353 2.23 4.25 -17.63
C HIS A 353 3.58 3.66 -17.26
N GLU A 354 3.77 2.38 -17.50
CA GLU A 354 5.01 1.68 -17.20
C GLU A 354 5.45 0.80 -18.36
N PHE A 355 6.70 0.93 -18.74
CA PHE A 355 7.39 0.03 -19.65
C PHE A 355 8.53 -0.64 -18.90
N ARG A 356 8.64 -1.95 -19.02
CA ARG A 356 9.70 -2.79 -18.47
C ARG A 356 10.21 -3.75 -19.51
N ARG A 357 11.53 -3.97 -19.56
CA ARG A 357 12.14 -4.97 -20.42
C ARG A 357 13.45 -5.47 -19.84
N GLY A 358 13.62 -6.79 -19.84
CA GLY A 358 14.89 -7.46 -19.59
C GLY A 358 15.18 -8.55 -20.60
N GLY A 359 16.31 -9.20 -20.43
CA GLY A 359 16.90 -10.09 -21.39
C GLY A 359 18.10 -9.46 -22.07
N ASN A 360 18.26 -9.62 -23.37
CA ASN A 360 19.37 -9.03 -24.12
C ASN A 360 18.88 -8.13 -25.27
N LYS A 361 19.83 -7.48 -25.97
CA LYS A 361 19.57 -6.61 -27.14
C LYS A 361 18.44 -5.61 -26.86
N LEU A 362 18.55 -4.87 -25.75
CA LEU A 362 17.52 -3.93 -25.30
C LEU A 362 17.24 -2.80 -26.30
N ASP A 363 18.16 -2.52 -27.21
CA ASP A 363 18.04 -1.53 -28.29
C ASP A 363 17.32 -2.05 -29.54
N GLN A 364 17.00 -3.36 -29.59
CA GLN A 364 16.29 -4.00 -30.70
C GLN A 364 14.83 -4.32 -30.29
N ILE A 365 14.01 -4.73 -31.26
CA ILE A 365 12.64 -5.20 -31.03
C ILE A 365 12.70 -6.50 -30.21
N ALA A 366 11.72 -6.74 -29.34
CA ALA A 366 11.77 -7.85 -28.39
C ALA A 366 11.92 -9.23 -29.05
N HIS A 367 11.30 -9.46 -30.19
CA HIS A 367 11.38 -10.74 -30.90
C HIS A 367 12.71 -10.96 -31.67
N GLU A 368 13.59 -9.97 -31.72
CA GLU A 368 14.96 -10.13 -32.26
C GLU A 368 15.98 -10.49 -31.17
N ALA A 369 15.58 -10.40 -29.90
CA ALA A 369 16.40 -10.80 -28.77
C ALA A 369 16.48 -12.32 -28.66
N ASN A 370 17.59 -12.83 -28.09
CA ASN A 370 17.73 -14.27 -27.81
C ASN A 370 16.74 -14.68 -26.70
N ILE A 371 16.58 -13.85 -25.67
CA ILE A 371 15.50 -13.91 -24.70
C ILE A 371 15.07 -12.50 -24.33
N ALA A 372 13.77 -12.26 -24.24
CA ALA A 372 13.20 -11.01 -23.74
C ALA A 372 11.91 -11.26 -23.00
N GLU A 373 11.75 -10.56 -21.89
CA GLU A 373 10.47 -10.35 -21.24
C GLU A 373 10.20 -8.85 -21.22
N GLN A 374 9.09 -8.47 -21.84
CA GLN A 374 8.69 -7.06 -21.96
C GLN A 374 7.24 -6.90 -21.57
N VAL A 375 6.96 -5.91 -20.74
CA VAL A 375 5.59 -5.55 -20.38
C VAL A 375 5.42 -4.03 -20.46
N GLU A 376 4.30 -3.60 -21.01
CA GLU A 376 3.85 -2.20 -21.05
C GLU A 376 2.47 -2.14 -20.42
N HIS A 377 2.34 -1.38 -19.33
CA HIS A 377 1.10 -1.20 -18.59
C HIS A 377 0.57 0.22 -18.74
N ASP A 378 -0.70 0.34 -19.09
CA ASP A 378 -1.50 1.56 -18.98
C ASP A 378 -2.59 1.32 -17.93
N ILE A 379 -2.47 1.97 -16.78
CA ILE A 379 -3.37 1.81 -15.64
C ILE A 379 -4.07 3.14 -15.37
N GLN A 380 -5.40 3.07 -15.22
CA GLN A 380 -6.23 4.17 -14.79
C GLN A 380 -7.07 3.69 -13.60
N GLY A 381 -7.03 4.44 -12.51
CA GLY A 381 -7.80 4.09 -11.33
C GLY A 381 -8.33 5.30 -10.60
N GLY A 382 -9.32 5.06 -9.76
CA GLY A 382 -9.87 6.13 -8.95
C GLY A 382 -10.98 5.67 -8.03
N GLY A 383 -11.47 6.61 -7.23
CA GLY A 383 -12.51 6.32 -6.27
C GLY A 383 -13.26 7.55 -5.81
N LEU A 384 -14.48 7.33 -5.39
CA LEU A 384 -15.36 8.31 -4.77
C LEU A 384 -15.83 7.74 -3.43
N THR A 385 -15.64 8.51 -2.35
CA THR A 385 -16.11 8.12 -1.02
C THR A 385 -16.91 9.26 -0.42
N TYR A 386 -18.11 8.95 0.05
CA TYR A 386 -18.96 9.84 0.84
C TYR A 386 -18.98 9.38 2.29
N ASP A 387 -18.55 10.24 3.20
CA ASP A 387 -18.57 10.00 4.63
C ASP A 387 -19.55 10.94 5.32
N PHE A 388 -20.37 10.37 6.20
CA PHE A 388 -21.32 11.10 7.03
C PHE A 388 -21.18 10.71 8.51
N TYR A 389 -21.20 11.69 9.38
CA TYR A 389 -21.20 11.56 10.84
C TYR A 389 -22.46 12.19 11.40
N SER A 390 -23.13 11.53 12.32
CA SER A 390 -24.25 12.18 13.03
C SER A 390 -23.71 13.20 14.07
N PRO A 391 -24.46 14.29 14.35
CA PRO A 391 -24.02 15.31 15.32
C PRO A 391 -23.81 14.78 16.74
N ASP A 392 -24.43 13.66 17.08
CA ASP A 392 -24.27 12.98 18.38
C ASP A 392 -23.05 12.03 18.43
N GLU A 393 -22.24 12.01 17.37
CA GLU A 393 -21.07 11.13 17.16
C GLU A 393 -21.38 9.61 17.22
N LYS A 394 -22.66 9.21 17.30
CA LYS A 394 -23.04 7.80 17.45
C LYS A 394 -23.15 7.04 16.12
N ASN A 395 -23.41 7.75 15.03
CA ASN A 395 -23.63 7.12 13.74
C ASN A 395 -22.61 7.60 12.71
N ARG A 396 -22.07 6.66 11.96
CA ARG A 396 -21.24 6.96 10.78
C ARG A 396 -21.72 6.13 9.60
N LEU A 397 -21.80 6.76 8.45
CA LEU A 397 -22.09 6.10 7.18
C LEU A 397 -20.97 6.42 6.21
N SER A 398 -20.42 5.41 5.58
CA SER A 398 -19.48 5.56 4.45
C SER A 398 -20.04 4.80 3.25
N ALA A 399 -20.18 5.49 2.12
CA ALA A 399 -20.53 4.88 0.84
C ALA A 399 -19.41 5.16 -0.16
N TYR A 400 -19.00 4.15 -0.92
CA TYR A 400 -17.83 4.26 -1.78
C TYR A 400 -17.96 3.46 -3.05
N PHE A 401 -17.27 3.97 -4.05
CA PHE A 401 -17.02 3.33 -5.32
C PHE A 401 -15.55 3.49 -5.68
N SER A 402 -14.89 2.42 -6.10
CA SER A 402 -13.51 2.46 -6.60
C SER A 402 -13.40 1.60 -7.84
N PHE A 403 -12.59 2.01 -8.79
CA PHE A 403 -12.35 1.24 -10.02
C PHE A 403 -10.88 1.31 -10.42
N GLN A 404 -10.46 0.31 -11.19
CA GLN A 404 -9.20 0.30 -11.89
C GLN A 404 -9.35 -0.42 -13.24
N THR A 405 -8.76 0.14 -14.27
CA THR A 405 -8.61 -0.53 -15.56
C THR A 405 -7.12 -0.63 -15.87
N THR A 406 -6.72 -1.77 -16.41
CA THR A 406 -5.36 -2.04 -16.85
C THR A 406 -5.38 -2.58 -18.27
N ALA A 407 -4.66 -1.91 -19.16
CA ALA A 407 -4.28 -2.45 -20.45
C ALA A 407 -2.81 -2.82 -20.39
N ARG A 408 -2.49 -4.09 -20.70
CA ARG A 408 -1.12 -4.59 -20.75
C ARG A 408 -0.80 -5.12 -22.14
N LYS A 409 0.33 -4.72 -22.67
CA LYS A 409 0.99 -5.41 -23.77
C LYS A 409 2.15 -6.21 -23.17
N SER A 410 2.30 -7.46 -23.57
CA SER A 410 3.35 -8.34 -23.05
C SER A 410 4.10 -9.01 -24.21
N TYR A 411 5.31 -9.35 -23.94
CA TYR A 411 6.14 -10.22 -24.76
C TYR A 411 6.91 -11.16 -23.83
N TYR A 412 6.81 -12.46 -24.08
CA TYR A 412 7.52 -13.48 -23.33
C TYR A 412 8.12 -14.46 -24.33
N GLY A 413 9.43 -14.41 -24.60
CA GLY A 413 10.03 -15.28 -25.57
C GLY A 413 11.41 -14.81 -26.05
N GLY A 414 11.80 -15.24 -27.23
CA GLY A 414 13.06 -14.91 -27.88
C GLY A 414 13.38 -15.90 -29.01
N ILE A 415 14.41 -15.57 -29.78
CA ILE A 415 14.86 -16.42 -30.89
C ILE A 415 15.78 -17.56 -30.43
N GLY A 416 16.06 -17.70 -29.12
CA GLY A 416 16.92 -18.74 -28.59
C GLY A 416 18.26 -18.83 -29.34
N GLU A 417 18.53 -19.98 -29.97
CA GLU A 417 19.70 -20.22 -30.85
C GLU A 417 19.54 -19.58 -32.23
N GLY A 418 18.34 -19.11 -32.59
CA GLY A 418 18.07 -18.41 -33.84
C GLY A 418 17.73 -19.31 -35.03
N THR A 419 17.14 -20.48 -34.79
CA THR A 419 16.56 -21.30 -35.85
C THR A 419 15.40 -20.60 -36.54
N GLU A 420 14.99 -21.00 -37.73
CA GLU A 420 13.84 -20.37 -38.41
C GLU A 420 12.52 -20.61 -37.67
N GLU A 421 12.38 -21.74 -36.97
CA GLU A 421 11.24 -22.07 -36.12
C GLU A 421 11.18 -21.16 -34.88
N ASP A 422 12.34 -20.93 -34.26
CA ASP A 422 12.46 -20.01 -33.13
C ASP A 422 12.04 -18.60 -33.53
N LYS A 423 12.47 -18.09 -34.68
CA LYS A 423 12.13 -16.76 -35.17
C LYS A 423 10.63 -16.64 -35.45
N GLU A 424 10.01 -17.63 -36.13
CA GLU A 424 8.57 -17.62 -36.39
C GLU A 424 7.74 -17.62 -35.08
N THR A 425 8.22 -18.36 -34.09
CA THR A 425 7.57 -18.41 -32.78
C THR A 425 7.75 -17.09 -32.00
N ALA A 426 8.96 -16.53 -32.03
CA ALA A 426 9.26 -15.25 -31.37
C ALA A 426 8.41 -14.11 -31.90
N GLU A 427 8.20 -14.01 -33.23
CA GLU A 427 7.34 -12.99 -33.85
C GLU A 427 5.89 -13.03 -33.34
N LYS A 428 5.40 -14.20 -32.91
CA LYS A 428 4.03 -14.44 -32.46
C LYS A 428 3.83 -14.38 -30.95
N ALA A 429 4.91 -14.19 -30.16
CA ALA A 429 4.90 -14.24 -28.70
C ALA A 429 4.33 -12.99 -28.01
N TYR A 430 3.79 -12.05 -28.79
CA TYR A 430 3.15 -10.84 -28.27
C TYR A 430 1.77 -11.12 -27.71
N GLY A 431 1.49 -10.56 -26.54
CA GLY A 431 0.22 -10.68 -25.83
C GLY A 431 -0.43 -9.35 -25.54
N THR A 432 -1.74 -9.39 -25.30
CA THR A 432 -2.52 -8.27 -24.80
C THR A 432 -3.41 -8.72 -23.68
N THR A 433 -3.41 -7.98 -22.56
CA THR A 433 -4.27 -8.23 -21.43
C THR A 433 -5.12 -6.99 -21.15
N HIS A 434 -6.40 -7.16 -20.92
CA HIS A 434 -7.31 -6.13 -20.44
C HIS A 434 -7.96 -6.60 -19.15
N ASN A 435 -7.86 -5.75 -18.13
CA ASN A 435 -8.50 -6.01 -16.86
C ASN A 435 -9.32 -4.79 -16.43
N PHE A 436 -10.51 -5.03 -15.90
CA PHE A 436 -11.37 -4.01 -15.33
C PHE A 436 -11.92 -4.49 -13.99
N THR A 437 -11.52 -3.81 -12.93
CA THR A 437 -11.95 -4.10 -11.56
C THR A 437 -12.71 -2.92 -10.99
N TYR A 438 -13.81 -3.18 -10.28
CA TYR A 438 -14.46 -2.16 -9.46
C TYR A 438 -15.03 -2.75 -8.18
N VAL A 439 -15.13 -1.90 -7.17
CA VAL A 439 -15.73 -2.19 -5.87
C VAL A 439 -16.73 -1.08 -5.54
N ALA A 440 -17.96 -1.47 -5.23
CA ALA A 440 -18.97 -0.58 -4.70
C ALA A 440 -19.43 -1.10 -3.34
N GLY A 441 -19.53 -0.22 -2.34
CA GLY A 441 -19.91 -0.67 -1.01
C GLY A 441 -20.43 0.42 -0.12
N THR A 442 -20.97 -0.03 1.01
CA THR A 442 -21.42 0.84 2.09
C THR A 442 -21.07 0.21 3.42
N GLN A 443 -20.75 1.06 4.39
CA GLN A 443 -20.48 0.69 5.77
C GLN A 443 -21.22 1.63 6.70
N TYR A 444 -21.90 1.07 7.68
CA TYR A 444 -22.56 1.81 8.74
C TYR A 444 -21.98 1.40 10.10
N VAL A 445 -21.70 2.37 10.95
CA VAL A 445 -21.24 2.17 12.31
C VAL A 445 -22.17 2.84 13.28
N HIS A 446 -22.59 2.10 14.31
CA HIS A 446 -23.36 2.63 15.42
C HIS A 446 -22.64 2.43 16.74
N SER A 447 -22.43 3.52 17.49
CA SER A 447 -21.79 3.48 18.80
C SER A 447 -22.84 3.46 19.90
N PHE A 448 -22.91 2.37 20.65
CA PHE A 448 -23.76 2.22 21.83
C PHE A 448 -23.02 2.71 23.06
N ASP A 449 -23.68 3.51 23.89
CA ASP A 449 -23.16 3.87 25.22
C ASP A 449 -22.94 2.63 26.09
N LYS A 450 -23.81 1.62 25.91
CA LYS A 450 -23.69 0.30 26.51
C LYS A 450 -24.51 -0.72 25.72
N LEU A 451 -23.88 -1.78 25.26
CA LEU A 451 -24.53 -2.96 24.70
C LEU A 451 -24.10 -4.18 25.50
N LEU A 452 -25.06 -4.87 26.14
CA LEU A 452 -24.83 -5.96 27.09
C LEU A 452 -24.08 -5.48 28.33
N PHE A 453 -22.75 -5.50 28.33
CA PHE A 453 -21.91 -5.28 29.50
C PHE A 453 -20.98 -4.04 29.39
N MET A 454 -20.77 -3.51 28.18
CA MET A 454 -19.74 -2.48 27.93
C MET A 454 -20.18 -1.56 26.77
N PRO A 455 -19.62 -0.34 26.64
CA PRO A 455 -19.75 0.46 25.42
C PRO A 455 -19.29 -0.34 24.21
N SER A 456 -19.95 -0.17 23.07
CA SER A 456 -19.58 -0.92 21.88
C SER A 456 -19.83 -0.18 20.58
N ASP A 457 -19.05 -0.52 19.55
CA ASP A 457 -19.26 -0.10 18.18
C ASP A 457 -19.71 -1.31 17.34
N LEU A 458 -20.92 -1.24 16.79
CA LEU A 458 -21.44 -2.18 15.80
C LEU A 458 -21.11 -1.64 14.41
N THR A 459 -20.40 -2.42 13.61
CA THR A 459 -20.12 -2.12 12.21
C THR A 459 -20.81 -3.17 11.35
N ILE A 460 -21.58 -2.72 10.37
CA ILE A 460 -22.18 -3.57 9.32
C ILE A 460 -21.90 -2.97 7.96
N GLY A 461 -21.79 -3.80 6.94
CA GLY A 461 -21.60 -3.30 5.59
C GLY A 461 -21.85 -4.36 4.53
N ALA A 462 -22.01 -3.86 3.31
CA ALA A 462 -22.15 -4.68 2.12
C ALA A 462 -21.22 -4.15 1.03
N GLU A 463 -20.66 -5.07 0.25
CA GLU A 463 -19.78 -4.77 -0.87
C GLU A 463 -20.14 -5.64 -2.07
N TYR A 464 -19.95 -5.09 -3.23
CA TYR A 464 -19.93 -5.82 -4.48
C TYR A 464 -18.62 -5.55 -5.19
N ASN A 465 -17.92 -6.62 -5.55
CA ASN A 465 -16.64 -6.58 -6.23
C ASN A 465 -16.79 -7.29 -7.60
N HIS A 466 -16.24 -6.67 -8.63
CA HIS A 466 -16.14 -7.21 -9.98
C HIS A 466 -14.69 -7.17 -10.44
N ASP A 467 -14.23 -8.26 -11.06
CA ASP A 467 -12.90 -8.36 -11.69
C ASP A 467 -13.05 -9.09 -13.04
N GLY A 468 -13.02 -8.33 -14.13
CA GLY A 468 -13.10 -8.83 -15.49
C GLY A 468 -11.73 -8.86 -16.14
N LEU A 469 -11.30 -10.04 -16.59
CA LEU A 469 -9.95 -10.28 -17.15
C LEU A 469 -10.06 -10.92 -18.53
N LYS A 470 -9.29 -10.40 -19.49
CA LYS A 470 -9.13 -11.00 -20.82
C LYS A 470 -7.65 -10.95 -21.19
N ASP A 471 -7.08 -12.13 -21.49
CA ASP A 471 -5.68 -12.28 -21.88
C ASP A 471 -5.56 -13.07 -23.18
N ILE A 472 -4.77 -12.56 -24.11
CA ILE A 472 -4.62 -13.17 -25.47
C ILE A 472 -3.14 -13.14 -25.83
N ILE A 473 -2.61 -14.32 -26.18
CA ILE A 473 -1.29 -14.51 -26.80
C ILE A 473 -1.46 -15.44 -27.96
N LEU A 474 -1.60 -14.90 -29.17
CA LEU A 474 -1.96 -15.69 -30.37
C LEU A 474 -0.91 -16.75 -30.69
N GLY A 475 0.38 -16.45 -30.57
CA GLY A 475 1.45 -17.38 -30.86
C GLY A 475 1.48 -18.61 -29.94
N TYR A 476 0.89 -18.48 -28.74
CA TYR A 476 0.77 -19.59 -27.78
C TYR A 476 -0.64 -20.16 -27.73
N GLY A 477 -1.53 -19.78 -28.70
CA GLY A 477 -2.91 -20.22 -28.72
C GLY A 477 -3.73 -19.82 -27.50
N ARG A 478 -3.21 -18.87 -26.70
CA ARG A 478 -3.81 -18.49 -25.45
C ARG A 478 -4.95 -17.50 -25.66
N HIS A 479 -6.15 -17.90 -25.24
CA HIS A 479 -7.35 -17.07 -25.16
C HIS A 479 -7.99 -17.29 -23.80
N PHE A 480 -7.66 -16.46 -22.84
CA PHE A 480 -8.21 -16.55 -21.50
C PHE A 480 -9.20 -15.43 -21.24
N LYS A 481 -10.36 -15.76 -20.70
CA LYS A 481 -11.37 -14.80 -20.27
C LYS A 481 -11.98 -15.28 -18.95
N GLN A 482 -12.02 -14.40 -17.96
CA GLN A 482 -12.66 -14.65 -16.67
C GLN A 482 -13.38 -13.40 -16.18
N ASP A 483 -14.62 -13.59 -15.71
CA ASP A 483 -15.42 -12.56 -15.05
C ASP A 483 -15.74 -13.04 -13.63
N VAL A 484 -15.20 -12.35 -12.64
CA VAL A 484 -15.41 -12.63 -11.23
C VAL A 484 -16.37 -11.62 -10.63
N HIS A 485 -17.37 -12.13 -9.91
CA HIS A 485 -18.36 -11.35 -9.18
C HIS A 485 -18.43 -11.83 -7.73
N ILE A 486 -18.24 -10.93 -6.77
CA ILE A 486 -18.31 -11.25 -5.34
C ILE A 486 -19.29 -10.31 -4.66
N GLY A 487 -20.41 -10.86 -4.20
CA GLY A 487 -21.34 -10.16 -3.32
C GLY A 487 -20.99 -10.47 -1.86
N SER A 488 -20.86 -9.46 -1.03
CA SER A 488 -20.34 -9.61 0.33
C SER A 488 -21.19 -8.87 1.35
N PHE A 489 -21.35 -9.49 2.52
CA PHE A 489 -21.92 -8.86 3.70
C PHE A 489 -20.97 -9.08 4.88
N PHE A 490 -20.62 -8.03 5.60
CA PHE A 490 -19.76 -8.11 6.77
C PHE A 490 -20.38 -7.43 7.98
N PHE A 491 -20.06 -7.96 9.15
CA PHE A 491 -20.54 -7.44 10.42
C PHE A 491 -19.50 -7.68 11.50
N GLN A 492 -19.41 -6.78 12.44
CA GLN A 492 -18.59 -6.93 13.66
C GLN A 492 -19.15 -6.06 14.79
N ASN A 493 -18.95 -6.51 16.01
CA ASN A 493 -19.17 -5.68 17.19
C ASN A 493 -17.92 -5.67 18.07
N GLU A 494 -17.49 -4.49 18.46
CA GLU A 494 -16.35 -4.30 19.36
C GLU A 494 -16.85 -3.69 20.68
N TRP A 495 -16.85 -4.48 21.73
CA TRP A 495 -17.06 -4.01 23.11
C TRP A 495 -15.74 -3.49 23.65
N LYS A 496 -15.66 -2.23 24.05
CA LYS A 496 -14.39 -1.62 24.40
C LYS A 496 -14.46 -0.58 25.50
N ASN A 497 -13.36 -0.52 26.24
CA ASN A 497 -13.02 0.56 27.14
C ASN A 497 -11.49 0.81 27.08
N LYS A 498 -10.95 1.61 28.01
CA LYS A 498 -9.50 1.90 28.04
C LYS A 498 -8.65 0.64 28.25
N GLN A 499 -9.11 -0.34 29.05
CA GLN A 499 -8.36 -1.53 29.40
C GLN A 499 -8.66 -2.73 28.51
N TRP A 500 -9.91 -2.95 28.14
CA TRP A 500 -10.36 -4.13 27.42
C TRP A 500 -10.97 -3.78 26.08
N SER A 501 -10.79 -4.64 25.12
CA SER A 501 -11.58 -4.70 23.89
C SER A 501 -11.84 -6.15 23.53
N PHE A 502 -13.10 -6.48 23.24
CA PHE A 502 -13.55 -7.76 22.70
C PHE A 502 -14.19 -7.48 21.35
N LEU A 503 -13.67 -8.04 20.30
CA LEU A 503 -14.25 -7.91 18.97
C LEU A 503 -14.64 -9.30 18.47
N LEU A 504 -15.89 -9.41 18.01
CA LEU A 504 -16.40 -10.56 17.29
C LEU A 504 -16.99 -10.07 15.97
N GLY A 505 -16.70 -10.77 14.88
CA GLY A 505 -17.22 -10.41 13.58
C GLY A 505 -17.03 -11.52 12.55
N GLY A 506 -17.55 -11.26 11.37
CA GLY A 506 -17.42 -12.18 10.25
C GLY A 506 -17.89 -11.53 8.95
N ARG A 507 -17.58 -12.22 7.86
CA ARG A 507 -17.95 -11.83 6.51
C ARG A 507 -18.52 -13.05 5.78
N LEU A 508 -19.54 -12.81 5.00
CA LEU A 508 -20.17 -13.75 4.10
C LEU A 508 -19.86 -13.28 2.68
N ASP A 509 -19.20 -14.12 1.89
CA ASP A 509 -18.88 -13.86 0.49
C ASP A 509 -19.54 -14.90 -0.41
N LYS A 510 -20.31 -14.44 -1.40
CA LYS A 510 -20.79 -15.26 -2.51
C LYS A 510 -19.99 -14.92 -3.74
N HIS A 511 -19.11 -15.85 -4.10
CA HIS A 511 -18.27 -15.79 -5.31
C HIS A 511 -18.93 -16.57 -6.44
N ASN A 512 -18.97 -16.04 -7.67
CA ASN A 512 -19.65 -16.69 -8.79
C ASN A 512 -18.98 -17.99 -9.25
N LEU A 513 -17.68 -18.17 -9.03
CA LEU A 513 -16.97 -19.42 -9.35
C LEU A 513 -17.12 -20.50 -8.27
N MET A 514 -17.98 -20.28 -7.25
CA MET A 514 -18.16 -21.20 -6.13
C MET A 514 -19.64 -21.46 -5.87
N ASP A 515 -19.98 -22.71 -5.57
CA ASP A 515 -21.36 -23.14 -5.34
C ASP A 515 -21.90 -22.72 -3.96
N HIS A 516 -21.01 -22.51 -2.98
CA HIS A 516 -21.36 -22.18 -1.61
C HIS A 516 -21.00 -20.74 -1.23
N ILE A 517 -21.50 -20.32 -0.08
CA ILE A 517 -21.15 -19.05 0.56
C ILE A 517 -19.96 -19.29 1.48
N ILE A 518 -18.93 -18.48 1.36
CA ILE A 518 -17.77 -18.52 2.23
C ILE A 518 -18.07 -17.67 3.47
N PHE A 519 -17.88 -18.24 4.64
CA PHE A 519 -17.92 -17.51 5.91
C PHE A 519 -16.51 -17.37 6.49
N SER A 520 -16.09 -16.14 6.76
CA SER A 520 -14.79 -15.82 7.34
C SER A 520 -14.97 -15.17 8.70
N PRO A 521 -14.87 -15.92 9.80
CA PRO A 521 -14.97 -15.39 11.15
C PRO A 521 -13.68 -14.69 11.62
N ARG A 522 -13.84 -13.79 12.61
CA ARG A 522 -12.74 -13.19 13.36
C ARG A 522 -13.10 -12.95 14.82
N ALA A 523 -12.10 -13.05 15.68
CA ALA A 523 -12.23 -12.73 17.10
C ALA A 523 -10.94 -12.08 17.62
N ASN A 524 -11.07 -10.98 18.35
CA ASN A 524 -9.92 -10.28 18.92
C ASN A 524 -10.17 -9.98 20.40
N LEU A 525 -9.13 -10.12 21.18
CA LEU A 525 -9.08 -9.73 22.57
C LEU A 525 -7.89 -8.81 22.79
N ARG A 526 -8.15 -7.61 23.32
CA ARG A 526 -7.10 -6.69 23.75
C ARG A 526 -7.24 -6.44 25.25
N PHE A 527 -6.09 -6.47 25.94
CA PHE A 527 -5.98 -6.14 27.35
C PHE A 527 -4.82 -5.16 27.59
N ASN A 528 -5.14 -3.99 28.12
CA ASN A 528 -4.18 -2.95 28.48
C ASN A 528 -4.16 -2.82 30.01
N PRO A 529 -3.35 -3.59 30.76
CA PRO A 529 -3.26 -3.45 32.20
C PRO A 529 -2.80 -2.06 32.64
N THR A 530 -1.99 -1.41 31.81
CA THR A 530 -1.53 -0.03 31.96
C THR A 530 -1.56 0.67 30.60
N GLU A 531 -1.32 1.99 30.59
CA GLU A 531 -1.18 2.72 29.32
C GLU A 531 0.07 2.32 28.51
N ASN A 532 1.02 1.67 29.15
CA ASN A 532 2.30 1.28 28.56
C ASN A 532 2.41 -0.20 28.18
N ILE A 533 1.38 -0.99 28.42
CA ILE A 533 1.36 -2.44 28.13
C ILE A 533 0.09 -2.76 27.36
N ASN A 534 0.24 -3.25 26.14
CA ASN A 534 -0.86 -3.70 25.31
C ASN A 534 -0.66 -5.17 24.95
N LEU A 535 -1.56 -6.02 25.40
CA LEU A 535 -1.59 -7.44 25.07
C LEU A 535 -2.75 -7.69 24.11
N ARG A 536 -2.53 -8.48 23.04
CA ARG A 536 -3.57 -8.81 22.07
C ARG A 536 -3.51 -10.28 21.71
N LEU A 537 -4.68 -10.89 21.61
CA LEU A 537 -4.89 -12.22 21.04
C LEU A 537 -5.84 -12.07 19.86
N THR A 538 -5.46 -12.59 18.70
CA THR A 538 -6.25 -12.50 17.47
C THR A 538 -6.45 -13.88 16.88
N TYR A 539 -7.66 -14.16 16.45
CA TYR A 539 -8.02 -15.23 15.55
C TYR A 539 -8.69 -14.65 14.32
N ALA A 540 -8.28 -15.07 13.14
CA ALA A 540 -8.91 -14.69 11.89
C ALA A 540 -8.78 -15.79 10.83
N ASP A 541 -9.86 -16.01 10.10
CA ASP A 541 -9.90 -16.83 8.89
C ASP A 541 -9.51 -16.00 7.66
N GLY A 542 -8.88 -16.64 6.69
CA GLY A 542 -8.57 -16.07 5.39
C GLY A 542 -8.90 -17.06 4.28
N PHE A 543 -9.22 -16.56 3.10
CA PHE A 543 -9.40 -17.39 1.91
C PHE A 543 -8.85 -16.74 0.64
N ARG A 544 -8.50 -17.57 -0.33
CA ARG A 544 -8.16 -17.18 -1.70
C ARG A 544 -9.07 -17.95 -2.67
N ALA A 545 -9.70 -17.22 -3.55
CA ALA A 545 -10.66 -17.80 -4.49
C ALA A 545 -9.96 -18.60 -5.61
N PRO A 546 -10.65 -19.58 -6.22
CA PRO A 546 -10.14 -20.37 -7.32
C PRO A 546 -10.26 -19.62 -8.66
N GLN A 547 -9.62 -18.44 -8.74
CA GLN A 547 -9.58 -17.61 -9.93
C GLN A 547 -8.15 -17.51 -10.47
N ALA A 548 -8.01 -17.09 -11.72
CA ALA A 548 -6.69 -16.79 -12.27
C ALA A 548 -6.10 -15.52 -11.68
N PHE A 549 -4.80 -15.53 -11.52
CA PHE A 549 -4.00 -14.40 -11.04
C PHE A 549 -2.88 -14.10 -12.04
N ASP A 550 -2.13 -13.04 -11.84
CA ASP A 550 -1.08 -12.60 -12.76
C ASP A 550 0.02 -13.67 -12.96
N GLU A 551 0.35 -14.39 -11.91
CA GLU A 551 1.30 -15.51 -12.00
C GLU A 551 0.85 -16.63 -12.96
N ASP A 552 -0.47 -16.78 -13.19
CA ASP A 552 -1.00 -17.75 -14.18
C ASP A 552 -0.94 -17.22 -15.61
N LEU A 553 -0.87 -15.89 -15.74
CA LEU A 553 -0.80 -15.22 -17.04
C LEU A 553 0.64 -15.03 -17.51
N HIS A 554 1.60 -15.16 -16.63
CA HIS A 554 3.02 -15.13 -16.98
C HIS A 554 3.39 -16.40 -17.73
N VAL A 555 3.98 -16.25 -18.91
CA VAL A 555 4.54 -17.38 -19.65
C VAL A 555 6.00 -17.50 -19.28
N GLY A 556 6.33 -18.49 -18.46
CA GLY A 556 7.71 -18.78 -18.09
C GLY A 556 8.49 -19.27 -19.31
N VAL A 557 9.67 -18.73 -19.52
CA VAL A 557 10.65 -19.26 -20.48
C VAL A 557 11.82 -19.78 -19.67
N VAL A 558 11.88 -21.09 -19.49
CA VAL A 558 12.89 -21.76 -18.69
C VAL A 558 13.51 -22.88 -19.53
N GLY A 559 14.83 -22.88 -19.64
CA GLY A 559 15.52 -23.88 -20.44
C GLY A 559 15.05 -23.96 -21.90
N GLY A 560 14.54 -22.84 -22.45
CA GLY A 560 13.98 -22.80 -23.81
C GLY A 560 12.53 -23.32 -23.91
N GLU A 561 11.96 -23.91 -22.88
CA GLU A 561 10.57 -24.34 -22.85
C GLU A 561 9.61 -23.20 -22.48
N ARG A 562 8.43 -23.19 -23.10
CA ARG A 562 7.33 -22.26 -22.84
C ARG A 562 6.31 -22.95 -21.95
N LEU A 563 6.08 -22.41 -20.76
CA LEU A 563 5.16 -22.96 -19.77
C LEU A 563 3.86 -22.13 -19.73
N VAL A 564 2.74 -22.73 -20.10
CA VAL A 564 1.41 -22.13 -20.05
C VAL A 564 0.62 -22.72 -18.89
N THR A 565 0.09 -21.87 -18.01
CA THR A 565 -0.69 -22.32 -16.86
C THR A 565 -2.19 -22.42 -17.19
N VAL A 566 -2.83 -23.53 -16.78
CA VAL A 566 -4.27 -23.73 -16.79
C VAL A 566 -4.79 -24.02 -15.38
N LEU A 567 -6.07 -23.79 -15.14
CA LEU A 567 -6.71 -24.07 -13.85
C LEU A 567 -7.43 -25.41 -13.92
N ALA A 568 -7.32 -26.23 -12.87
CA ALA A 568 -8.05 -27.49 -12.76
C ALA A 568 -9.57 -27.21 -12.63
N ASP A 569 -10.40 -28.02 -13.29
CA ASP A 569 -11.87 -27.87 -13.32
C ASP A 569 -12.52 -27.94 -11.92
N ASN A 570 -11.88 -28.64 -10.98
CA ASN A 570 -12.38 -28.84 -9.61
C ASN A 570 -11.63 -28.03 -8.55
N LEU A 571 -10.98 -26.96 -8.96
CA LEU A 571 -10.18 -26.11 -8.07
C LEU A 571 -11.09 -25.49 -6.98
N LYS A 572 -10.71 -25.70 -5.71
CA LYS A 572 -11.39 -25.16 -4.53
C LYS A 572 -10.63 -23.95 -4.00
N GLU A 573 -11.29 -23.15 -3.19
CA GLU A 573 -10.61 -22.07 -2.48
C GLU A 573 -9.53 -22.61 -1.53
N GLU A 574 -8.44 -21.87 -1.41
CA GLU A 574 -7.50 -22.02 -0.30
C GLU A 574 -8.10 -21.37 0.95
N ARG A 575 -7.87 -21.98 2.11
CA ARG A 575 -8.33 -21.44 3.39
C ARG A 575 -7.23 -21.42 4.44
N SER A 576 -7.28 -20.41 5.31
CA SER A 576 -6.34 -20.32 6.41
C SER A 576 -7.04 -20.08 7.74
N ASN A 577 -6.45 -20.64 8.81
CA ASN A 577 -6.75 -20.27 10.18
C ASN A 577 -5.51 -19.63 10.80
N SER A 578 -5.60 -18.35 11.13
CA SER A 578 -4.49 -17.56 11.66
C SER A 578 -4.71 -17.19 13.13
N PHE A 579 -3.70 -17.42 13.95
CA PHE A 579 -3.65 -17.04 15.36
C PHE A 579 -2.43 -16.14 15.60
N SER A 580 -2.60 -15.06 16.34
CA SER A 580 -1.48 -14.25 16.81
C SER A 580 -1.67 -13.81 18.26
N LEU A 581 -0.55 -13.78 18.99
CA LEU A 581 -0.44 -13.25 20.34
C LEU A 581 0.63 -12.16 20.33
N SER A 582 0.29 -10.95 20.74
CA SER A 582 1.27 -9.87 20.75
C SER A 582 1.30 -9.12 22.08
N ALA A 583 2.50 -8.67 22.44
CA ALA A 583 2.78 -7.75 23.54
C ALA A 583 3.51 -6.51 23.00
N ASP A 584 2.94 -5.34 23.21
CA ASP A 584 3.48 -4.06 22.79
C ASP A 584 3.78 -3.24 24.06
N LEU A 585 5.06 -3.13 24.40
CA LEU A 585 5.56 -2.68 25.69
C LEU A 585 6.29 -1.34 25.52
N TYR A 586 5.90 -0.35 26.28
CA TYR A 586 6.51 0.97 26.29
C TYR A 586 7.18 1.22 27.65
N HIS A 587 8.41 1.66 27.63
CA HIS A 587 9.13 2.00 28.87
C HIS A 587 10.06 3.20 28.68
N LYS A 588 10.25 3.95 29.74
CA LYS A 588 11.18 5.07 29.78
C LYS A 588 12.29 4.80 30.77
N PHE A 589 13.50 4.56 30.27
CA PHE A 589 14.71 4.41 31.05
C PHE A 589 15.44 5.76 31.16
N GLY A 590 15.21 6.49 32.25
CA GLY A 590 15.74 7.85 32.37
C GLY A 590 15.24 8.77 31.26
N SER A 591 16.12 9.22 30.35
CA SER A 591 15.76 10.03 29.19
C SER A 591 15.41 9.21 27.94
N VAL A 592 15.76 7.92 27.92
CA VAL A 592 15.57 7.04 26.76
C VAL A 592 14.15 6.52 26.74
N GLN A 593 13.40 6.81 25.67
CA GLN A 593 12.09 6.22 25.43
C GLN A 593 12.27 4.96 24.61
N THR A 594 11.62 3.87 25.02
CA THR A 594 11.71 2.57 24.34
C THR A 594 10.33 1.99 24.07
N ASN A 595 10.23 1.27 22.96
CA ASN A 595 9.13 0.38 22.65
C ASN A 595 9.68 -0.99 22.25
N LEU A 596 9.10 -2.04 22.79
CA LEU A 596 9.39 -3.42 22.42
C LEU A 596 8.06 -4.10 22.05
N LEU A 597 8.00 -4.55 20.80
CA LEU A 597 6.92 -5.37 20.27
C LEU A 597 7.39 -6.81 20.14
N ILE A 598 6.59 -7.73 20.65
CA ILE A 598 6.78 -9.17 20.51
C ILE A 598 5.47 -9.72 19.95
N GLU A 599 5.53 -10.48 18.87
CA GLU A 599 4.36 -11.13 18.27
C GLU A 599 4.70 -12.58 17.91
N GLY A 600 4.00 -13.54 18.54
CA GLY A 600 3.97 -14.92 18.10
C GLY A 600 2.82 -15.13 17.11
N PHE A 601 3.07 -15.84 16.01
CA PHE A 601 2.05 -16.12 14.99
C PHE A 601 2.06 -17.59 14.57
N TYR A 602 0.89 -18.06 14.16
CA TYR A 602 0.64 -19.38 13.60
C TYR A 602 -0.45 -19.29 12.56
N THR A 603 -0.20 -19.78 11.36
CA THR A 603 -1.17 -19.87 10.27
C THR A 603 -1.17 -21.28 9.71
N ASP A 604 -2.35 -21.89 9.67
CA ASP A 604 -2.63 -23.20 9.08
C ASP A 604 -3.35 -23.00 7.74
N LEU A 605 -2.80 -23.54 6.67
CA LEU A 605 -3.31 -23.44 5.30
C LEU A 605 -3.88 -24.77 4.86
N ASN A 606 -5.02 -24.71 4.19
CA ASN A 606 -5.68 -25.89 3.62
C ASN A 606 -5.97 -25.66 2.13
N ASN A 607 -5.96 -26.73 1.34
CA ASN A 607 -6.18 -26.72 -0.11
C ASN A 607 -5.19 -25.82 -0.85
N VAL A 608 -3.91 -25.82 -0.44
CA VAL A 608 -2.87 -24.96 -1.02
C VAL A 608 -2.76 -25.20 -2.52
N PHE A 609 -2.70 -24.13 -3.30
CA PHE A 609 -2.50 -24.22 -4.73
C PHE A 609 -1.06 -24.63 -5.04
N ALA A 610 -0.94 -25.64 -5.91
CA ALA A 610 0.32 -26.09 -6.46
C ALA A 610 0.21 -26.20 -7.97
N LEU A 611 1.33 -26.27 -8.64
CA LEU A 611 1.45 -26.49 -10.07
C LEU A 611 1.96 -27.91 -10.33
N ARG A 612 1.47 -28.55 -11.39
CA ARG A 612 2.00 -29.80 -11.91
C ARG A 612 2.10 -29.71 -13.43
N LYS A 613 3.19 -30.20 -13.99
CA LYS A 613 3.36 -30.32 -15.45
C LYS A 613 2.46 -31.43 -15.96
N LEU A 614 1.76 -31.19 -17.06
CA LEU A 614 0.96 -32.22 -17.74
C LEU A 614 1.85 -32.95 -18.76
N ASP A 615 1.63 -34.28 -18.92
CA ASP A 615 2.44 -35.13 -19.79
C ASP A 615 2.34 -34.78 -21.27
N GLN A 616 1.26 -34.08 -21.66
CA GLN A 616 1.00 -33.76 -23.07
C GLN A 616 1.08 -32.25 -23.28
N PRO A 617 1.85 -31.78 -24.27
CA PRO A 617 1.81 -30.40 -24.71
C PRO A 617 0.42 -30.04 -25.25
N ASP A 618 0.10 -28.74 -25.29
CA ASP A 618 -1.10 -28.27 -25.96
C ASP A 618 -1.02 -28.42 -27.49
N ALA A 619 -2.09 -28.02 -28.19
CA ALA A 619 -2.17 -28.11 -29.66
C ALA A 619 -1.15 -27.20 -30.39
N GLN A 620 -0.51 -26.28 -29.70
CA GLN A 620 0.53 -25.36 -30.17
C GLN A 620 1.94 -25.79 -29.76
N GLY A 621 2.09 -26.96 -29.12
CA GLY A 621 3.36 -27.50 -28.67
C GLY A 621 3.94 -26.81 -27.42
N ASN A 622 3.12 -26.05 -26.65
CA ASN A 622 3.56 -25.49 -25.40
C ASN A 622 3.51 -26.54 -24.28
N SER A 623 4.46 -26.53 -23.38
CA SER A 623 4.38 -27.26 -22.12
C SER A 623 3.26 -26.67 -21.25
N VAL A 624 2.38 -27.52 -20.74
CA VAL A 624 1.23 -27.10 -19.93
C VAL A 624 1.46 -27.49 -18.47
N GLN A 625 1.28 -26.55 -17.59
CA GLN A 625 1.19 -26.80 -16.16
C GLN A 625 -0.22 -26.51 -15.65
N GLU A 626 -0.72 -27.36 -14.77
CA GLU A 626 -2.06 -27.25 -14.19
C GLU A 626 -1.97 -26.77 -12.75
N ARG A 627 -2.71 -25.72 -12.39
CA ARG A 627 -2.93 -25.33 -10.99
C ARG A 627 -4.01 -26.21 -10.38
N TYR A 628 -3.68 -26.86 -9.26
CA TYR A 628 -4.57 -27.76 -8.54
C TYR A 628 -4.45 -27.55 -7.02
N ASN A 629 -5.39 -28.09 -6.25
CA ASN A 629 -5.28 -28.10 -4.77
C ASN A 629 -4.37 -29.24 -4.33
N ALA A 630 -3.28 -28.89 -3.68
CA ALA A 630 -2.36 -29.82 -3.03
C ALA A 630 -2.68 -29.99 -1.53
N TYR A 631 -1.70 -30.44 -0.78
CA TYR A 631 -1.78 -30.62 0.69
C TYR A 631 -1.83 -29.28 1.41
N GLY A 632 -2.00 -29.35 2.76
CA GLY A 632 -1.92 -28.18 3.62
C GLY A 632 -0.48 -27.70 3.85
N ALA A 633 -0.37 -26.53 4.47
CA ALA A 633 0.90 -25.97 4.91
C ALA A 633 0.74 -25.21 6.22
N LYS A 634 1.82 -25.07 6.97
CA LYS A 634 1.87 -24.36 8.25
C LYS A 634 3.00 -23.34 8.26
N VAL A 635 2.67 -22.15 8.72
CA VAL A 635 3.65 -21.09 8.93
C VAL A 635 3.54 -20.59 10.35
N PHE A 636 4.65 -20.55 11.07
CA PHE A 636 4.67 -20.10 12.46
C PHE A 636 6.00 -19.47 12.82
N GLY A 637 5.97 -18.57 13.79
CA GLY A 637 7.18 -17.88 14.19
C GLY A 637 6.98 -16.78 15.20
N LEU A 638 8.01 -15.94 15.28
CA LEU A 638 8.10 -14.82 16.21
C LEU A 638 8.59 -13.57 15.46
N ASN A 639 7.86 -12.49 15.58
CA ASN A 639 8.26 -11.15 15.16
C ASN A 639 8.67 -10.34 16.39
N LEU A 640 9.85 -9.73 16.33
CA LEU A 640 10.40 -8.84 17.35
C LEU A 640 10.67 -7.48 16.73
N GLU A 641 10.27 -6.42 17.40
CA GLU A 641 10.63 -5.05 17.00
C GLU A 641 11.00 -4.23 18.22
N GLY A 642 12.17 -3.63 18.18
CA GLY A 642 12.64 -2.70 19.19
C GLY A 642 12.80 -1.30 18.61
N LYS A 643 12.31 -0.28 19.31
CA LYS A 643 12.51 1.12 18.97
C LYS A 643 13.01 1.86 20.20
N ALA A 644 14.09 2.62 20.05
CA ALA A 644 14.67 3.41 21.13
C ALA A 644 15.02 4.82 20.65
N MET A 645 14.49 5.81 21.35
CA MET A 645 14.86 7.20 21.21
C MET A 645 15.82 7.56 22.35
N PHE A 646 17.12 7.50 22.07
CA PHE A 646 18.17 7.78 23.06
C PHE A 646 18.23 9.27 23.41
N THR A 647 18.10 10.09 22.37
CA THR A 647 18.10 11.55 22.47
C THR A 647 17.17 12.13 21.40
N ARG A 648 16.95 13.44 21.40
CA ARG A 648 16.20 14.13 20.34
C ARG A 648 16.83 14.01 18.94
N TRP A 649 18.11 13.71 18.91
CA TRP A 649 18.89 13.66 17.66
C TRP A 649 19.30 12.24 17.26
N PHE A 650 18.97 11.20 18.09
CA PHE A 650 19.30 9.82 17.78
C PHE A 650 18.15 8.86 18.08
N THR A 651 17.64 8.20 17.04
CA THR A 651 16.61 7.14 17.12
C THR A 651 17.14 5.88 16.43
N LEU A 652 16.96 4.75 17.09
CA LEU A 652 17.26 3.41 16.57
C LEU A 652 15.97 2.59 16.55
N GLN A 653 15.72 1.89 15.44
CA GLN A 653 14.68 0.88 15.32
C GLN A 653 15.28 -0.36 14.68
N ALA A 654 14.90 -1.54 15.16
CA ALA A 654 15.32 -2.80 14.59
C ALA A 654 14.20 -3.82 14.70
N GLY A 655 14.03 -4.65 13.67
CA GLY A 655 13.06 -5.74 13.61
C GLY A 655 13.74 -7.05 13.22
N LEU A 656 13.25 -8.15 13.80
CA LEU A 656 13.72 -9.50 13.52
C LEU A 656 12.53 -10.45 13.43
N THR A 657 12.53 -11.28 12.42
CA THR A 657 11.56 -12.38 12.25
C THR A 657 12.29 -13.70 12.30
N LEU A 658 11.78 -14.59 13.13
CA LEU A 658 12.18 -15.98 13.23
C LEU A 658 10.97 -16.84 12.86
N GLN A 659 11.07 -17.66 11.81
CA GLN A 659 9.92 -18.41 11.30
C GLN A 659 10.28 -19.77 10.75
N LYS A 660 9.24 -20.61 10.59
CA LYS A 660 9.27 -21.84 9.78
C LYS A 660 8.02 -21.89 8.92
N SER A 661 8.20 -22.21 7.64
CA SER A 661 7.15 -22.42 6.65
C SER A 661 7.30 -23.83 6.10
N LEU A 662 6.31 -24.69 6.34
CA LEU A 662 6.39 -26.12 6.11
C LEU A 662 5.11 -26.64 5.46
N TYR A 663 5.24 -27.43 4.41
CA TYR A 663 4.16 -28.29 3.93
C TYR A 663 3.83 -29.40 4.93
N ASP A 664 2.60 -29.84 4.97
CA ASP A 664 2.19 -30.97 5.84
C ASP A 664 2.91 -32.25 5.42
N GLU A 665 3.11 -32.46 4.14
CA GLU A 665 3.87 -33.56 3.55
C GLU A 665 5.06 -33.02 2.73
N ALA A 666 6.06 -33.85 2.50
CA ALA A 666 7.15 -33.52 1.62
C ALA A 666 6.67 -33.60 0.17
N ILE A 667 6.72 -32.48 -0.56
CA ILE A 667 6.32 -32.39 -1.96
C ILE A 667 7.54 -32.27 -2.86
N ALA A 668 7.45 -32.82 -4.07
CA ALA A 668 8.42 -32.53 -5.13
C ALA A 668 8.32 -31.04 -5.49
N TRP A 669 9.44 -30.39 -5.60
CA TRP A 669 9.48 -28.97 -5.98
C TRP A 669 9.51 -28.79 -7.50
N ASN A 670 9.90 -29.82 -8.23
CA ASN A 670 9.96 -29.88 -9.68
C ASN A 670 9.61 -31.31 -10.13
N ASP A 671 8.80 -31.43 -11.18
CA ASP A 671 8.29 -32.73 -11.67
C ASP A 671 9.35 -33.54 -12.39
N GLU A 672 10.42 -32.92 -12.89
CA GLU A 672 11.53 -33.62 -13.55
C GLU A 672 12.43 -34.35 -12.55
N VAL A 673 12.40 -33.96 -11.28
CA VAL A 673 13.16 -34.57 -10.18
C VAL A 673 12.23 -34.92 -9.01
N PRO A 674 11.25 -35.84 -9.23
CA PRO A 674 10.19 -36.14 -8.25
C PRO A 674 10.70 -36.76 -6.96
N GLU A 675 11.93 -37.24 -6.91
CA GLU A 675 12.60 -37.75 -5.72
C GLU A 675 13.09 -36.62 -4.80
N GLN A 676 13.30 -35.41 -5.32
CA GLN A 676 13.71 -34.23 -4.54
C GLN A 676 12.50 -33.62 -3.82
N LYS A 677 12.09 -34.22 -2.70
CA LYS A 677 10.94 -33.78 -1.93
C LYS A 677 11.34 -33.01 -0.68
N TYR A 678 10.69 -31.88 -0.46
CA TYR A 678 10.95 -31.03 0.70
C TYR A 678 9.66 -30.71 1.46
N LYS A 679 9.74 -30.71 2.81
CA LYS A 679 8.71 -30.13 3.67
C LYS A 679 8.84 -28.62 3.80
N LYS A 680 10.05 -28.09 3.65
CA LYS A 680 10.31 -26.65 3.74
C LYS A 680 9.78 -25.96 2.49
N MET A 681 9.00 -24.89 2.66
CA MET A 681 8.56 -24.06 1.56
C MET A 681 9.77 -23.31 0.96
N MET A 682 9.79 -23.23 -0.36
CA MET A 682 10.83 -22.51 -1.12
C MET A 682 10.77 -21.01 -0.83
N ARG A 683 11.87 -20.29 -1.05
CA ARG A 683 12.00 -18.82 -0.92
C ARG A 683 11.60 -18.26 0.44
N THR A 684 11.64 -19.08 1.50
CA THR A 684 11.24 -18.71 2.87
C THR A 684 12.44 -18.82 3.82
N PRO A 685 13.19 -17.72 4.05
CA PRO A 685 14.27 -17.74 5.04
C PRO A 685 13.71 -17.90 6.44
N ASN A 686 14.37 -18.71 7.29
CA ASN A 686 13.95 -18.89 8.67
C ASN A 686 14.22 -17.66 9.54
N THR A 687 15.08 -16.76 9.08
CA THR A 687 15.48 -15.56 9.83
C THR A 687 15.70 -14.41 8.87
N TYR A 688 15.07 -13.28 9.12
CA TYR A 688 15.31 -12.03 8.40
C TYR A 688 14.95 -10.85 9.29
N GLY A 689 15.42 -9.67 8.92
CA GLY A 689 15.14 -8.49 9.71
C GLY A 689 15.77 -7.23 9.14
N TYR A 690 15.60 -6.14 9.87
CA TYR A 690 16.07 -4.82 9.45
C TYR A 690 16.53 -3.98 10.64
N PHE A 691 17.25 -2.92 10.34
CA PHE A 691 17.46 -1.83 11.29
C PHE A 691 17.42 -0.47 10.59
N THR A 692 17.09 0.57 11.34
CA THR A 692 17.19 1.97 10.93
C THR A 692 17.75 2.81 12.07
N ALA A 693 18.80 3.56 11.80
CA ALA A 693 19.40 4.52 12.73
C ALA A 693 19.34 5.91 12.10
N SER A 694 18.71 6.85 12.79
CA SER A 694 18.56 8.23 12.32
C SER A 694 19.21 9.21 13.28
N PHE A 695 20.04 10.11 12.72
CA PHE A 695 20.80 11.12 13.44
C PHE A 695 20.44 12.50 12.93
N THR A 696 19.99 13.37 13.82
CA THR A 696 19.70 14.80 13.54
C THR A 696 20.41 15.69 14.56
N PRO A 697 21.77 15.69 14.62
CA PRO A 697 22.55 16.32 15.70
C PRO A 697 22.40 17.83 15.73
N VAL A 698 22.16 18.43 14.56
CA VAL A 698 21.94 19.87 14.39
C VAL A 698 20.68 20.10 13.55
N LYS A 699 20.05 21.25 13.73
CA LYS A 699 18.91 21.65 12.88
C LYS A 699 19.34 21.56 11.41
N ARG A 700 18.48 20.98 10.56
CA ARG A 700 18.63 20.90 9.09
C ARG A 700 19.58 19.81 8.58
N PHE A 701 20.32 19.12 9.41
CA PHE A 701 21.15 18.00 8.99
C PHE A 701 20.54 16.69 9.45
N THR A 702 20.41 15.74 8.54
CA THR A 702 19.97 14.38 8.82
C THR A 702 20.96 13.39 8.23
N ALA A 703 21.40 12.45 9.04
CA ALA A 703 22.13 11.27 8.61
C ALA A 703 21.32 10.03 8.98
N SER A 704 21.28 9.04 8.11
CA SER A 704 20.65 7.75 8.41
C SER A 704 21.52 6.60 7.94
N VAL A 705 21.51 5.52 8.72
CA VAL A 705 22.07 4.22 8.36
C VAL A 705 20.94 3.21 8.51
N THR A 706 20.70 2.45 7.46
CA THR A 706 19.65 1.43 7.45
C THR A 706 20.21 0.12 6.90
N GLY A 707 19.54 -1.00 7.17
CA GLY A 707 20.00 -2.25 6.63
C GLY A 707 18.93 -3.33 6.71
N ASN A 708 19.09 -4.33 5.83
CA ASN A 708 18.25 -5.50 5.74
C ASN A 708 19.11 -6.75 5.82
N TYR A 709 18.67 -7.72 6.62
CA TYR A 709 19.30 -9.03 6.73
C TYR A 709 18.35 -10.09 6.21
N THR A 710 18.82 -10.93 5.28
CA THR A 710 18.11 -12.11 4.78
C THR A 710 18.97 -13.34 5.05
N GLY A 711 18.42 -14.28 5.83
CA GLY A 711 19.05 -15.56 6.11
C GLY A 711 19.01 -16.51 4.90
N SER A 712 19.74 -17.62 4.99
CA SER A 712 19.71 -18.67 3.97
C SER A 712 18.31 -19.24 3.81
N MET A 713 17.92 -19.47 2.56
CA MET A 713 16.64 -20.09 2.19
C MET A 713 16.87 -21.13 1.10
N LEU A 714 15.90 -22.04 0.93
CA LEU A 714 15.90 -23.01 -0.16
C LEU A 714 15.25 -22.37 -1.38
N VAL A 715 15.89 -22.44 -2.53
CA VAL A 715 15.38 -21.97 -3.83
C VAL A 715 15.51 -23.07 -4.86
N GLY A 716 14.58 -23.13 -5.79
CA GLY A 716 14.69 -24.00 -6.94
C GLY A 716 15.60 -23.36 -7.98
N HIS A 717 16.36 -24.18 -8.69
CA HIS A 717 17.16 -23.83 -9.86
C HIS A 717 16.80 -24.83 -10.94
N SER A 718 16.05 -24.41 -11.93
CA SER A 718 15.59 -25.24 -13.04
C SER A 718 16.74 -25.54 -13.98
N ALA A 719 16.64 -26.63 -14.78
CA ALA A 719 17.62 -26.94 -15.79
C ALA A 719 17.76 -25.82 -16.82
N GLY A 720 18.98 -25.51 -17.19
CA GLY A 720 19.32 -24.41 -18.10
C GLY A 720 20.83 -24.21 -18.20
N SER A 721 21.27 -23.00 -18.46
CA SER A 721 22.70 -22.69 -18.63
C SER A 721 23.52 -22.80 -17.33
N GLY A 722 22.90 -22.79 -16.16
CA GLY A 722 23.59 -22.91 -14.88
C GLY A 722 23.71 -24.34 -14.36
N VAL A 723 22.73 -25.18 -14.66
CA VAL A 723 22.68 -26.58 -14.22
C VAL A 723 22.03 -27.49 -15.27
N ASP A 724 22.56 -28.73 -15.42
CA ASP A 724 22.04 -29.69 -16.41
C ASP A 724 20.70 -30.33 -15.95
N ASN A 725 20.46 -30.42 -14.65
CA ASN A 725 19.22 -30.96 -14.06
C ASN A 725 18.70 -30.05 -12.97
N PRO A 726 17.38 -29.99 -12.76
CA PRO A 726 16.81 -29.17 -11.69
C PRO A 726 17.38 -29.52 -10.32
N VAL A 727 17.76 -28.54 -9.55
CA VAL A 727 18.34 -28.73 -8.21
C VAL A 727 17.82 -27.69 -7.21
N ALA A 728 17.58 -28.13 -5.99
CA ALA A 728 17.24 -27.20 -4.90
C ALA A 728 18.51 -26.72 -4.18
N VAL A 729 18.71 -25.42 -4.14
CA VAL A 729 19.92 -24.77 -3.64
C VAL A 729 19.62 -24.03 -2.34
N ASN A 730 20.55 -24.08 -1.37
CA ASN A 730 20.51 -23.21 -0.21
C ASN A 730 21.30 -21.93 -0.49
N THR A 731 20.62 -20.80 -0.46
CA THR A 731 21.23 -19.49 -0.74
C THR A 731 22.25 -19.08 0.34
N PRO A 732 23.22 -18.22 0.03
CA PRO A 732 24.01 -17.52 1.03
C PRO A 732 23.11 -16.61 1.89
N LYS A 733 23.70 -16.02 2.93
CA LYS A 733 23.05 -14.99 3.76
C LYS A 733 23.45 -13.61 3.24
N PHE A 734 22.51 -12.67 3.25
CA PHE A 734 22.75 -11.32 2.81
C PHE A 734 22.61 -10.32 3.96
N MET A 735 23.48 -9.32 3.98
CA MET A 735 23.40 -8.16 4.87
C MET A 735 23.63 -6.91 4.05
N GLU A 736 22.53 -6.27 3.68
CA GLU A 736 22.53 -4.99 2.97
C GLU A 736 22.61 -3.85 3.99
N VAL A 737 23.50 -2.88 3.76
CA VAL A 737 23.61 -1.67 4.58
C VAL A 737 23.57 -0.45 3.68
N ASN A 738 22.75 0.54 4.04
CA ASN A 738 22.54 1.77 3.28
C ASN A 738 22.87 2.98 4.15
N MET A 739 23.35 4.06 3.55
CA MET A 739 23.62 5.33 4.22
C MET A 739 23.06 6.51 3.41
N LYS A 740 22.47 7.47 4.11
CA LYS A 740 22.00 8.74 3.55
C LYS A 740 22.46 9.91 4.39
N LEU A 741 22.85 10.98 3.73
CA LEU A 741 23.11 12.30 4.31
C LEU A 741 22.19 13.31 3.62
N ALA A 742 21.57 14.20 4.37
CA ALA A 742 20.72 15.26 3.83
C ALA A 742 20.92 16.56 4.62
N TYR A 743 20.89 17.68 3.91
CA TYR A 743 20.97 19.01 4.51
C TYR A 743 19.95 19.96 3.89
N ASP A 744 19.18 20.65 4.74
CA ASP A 744 18.13 21.60 4.37
C ASP A 744 18.67 23.03 4.40
N PHE A 745 18.73 23.68 3.23
CA PHE A 745 19.09 25.08 3.06
C PHE A 745 17.81 25.92 2.98
N PRO A 746 17.51 26.79 3.95
CA PRO A 746 16.42 27.75 3.81
C PRO A 746 16.87 28.84 2.83
N VAL A 747 16.30 28.85 1.64
CA VAL A 747 16.62 29.82 0.59
C VAL A 747 15.84 31.11 0.80
N TYR A 748 14.60 30.98 1.25
CA TYR A 748 13.68 32.09 1.55
C TYR A 748 12.71 31.65 2.66
N ASN A 749 11.98 32.61 3.24
CA ASN A 749 11.06 32.35 4.36
C ASN A 749 10.12 31.15 4.17
N SER A 750 9.77 30.81 2.93
CA SER A 750 8.83 29.73 2.58
C SER A 750 9.44 28.66 1.66
N LEU A 751 10.72 28.81 1.29
CA LEU A 751 11.39 27.94 0.33
C LEU A 751 12.59 27.27 0.99
N THR A 752 12.63 25.96 0.91
CA THR A 752 13.75 25.13 1.39
C THR A 752 14.32 24.31 0.24
N LEU A 753 15.63 24.36 0.07
CA LEU A 753 16.39 23.47 -0.79
C LEU A 753 17.05 22.39 0.06
N GLN A 754 16.74 21.12 -0.20
CA GLN A 754 17.43 20.00 0.40
C GLN A 754 18.39 19.39 -0.62
N LEU A 755 19.65 19.22 -0.19
CA LEU A 755 20.60 18.37 -0.91
C LEU A 755 20.77 17.06 -0.13
N ASN A 756 20.76 15.94 -0.84
CA ASN A 756 20.99 14.64 -0.24
C ASN A 756 21.93 13.79 -1.11
N ALA A 757 22.64 12.90 -0.47
CA ALA A 757 23.53 11.94 -1.12
C ALA A 757 23.63 10.69 -0.25
N GLY A 758 23.96 9.57 -0.87
CA GLY A 758 24.12 8.34 -0.12
C GLY A 758 24.61 7.16 -0.96
N ILE A 759 24.71 6.04 -0.27
CA ILE A 759 25.13 4.76 -0.83
C ILE A 759 24.09 3.72 -0.43
N GLN A 760 23.55 3.02 -1.40
CA GLN A 760 22.74 1.82 -1.15
C GLN A 760 23.63 0.58 -1.28
N ASN A 761 23.36 -0.42 -0.45
CA ASN A 761 24.09 -1.68 -0.39
C ASN A 761 25.62 -1.49 -0.30
N ILE A 762 26.10 -0.75 0.72
CA ILE A 762 27.54 -0.50 0.97
C ILE A 762 28.31 -1.82 1.05
N THR A 763 27.71 -2.85 1.60
CA THR A 763 28.29 -4.20 1.75
C THR A 763 28.43 -4.93 0.42
N ASN A 764 27.78 -4.44 -0.64
CA ASN A 764 27.68 -5.11 -1.94
C ASN A 764 27.21 -6.56 -1.82
N ALA A 765 26.23 -6.78 -0.94
CA ALA A 765 25.61 -8.07 -0.71
C ALA A 765 24.64 -8.35 -1.87
N TYR A 766 25.15 -8.88 -2.95
CA TYR A 766 24.44 -9.14 -4.19
C TYR A 766 24.66 -10.61 -4.63
N GLN A 767 23.72 -11.18 -5.35
CA GLN A 767 23.89 -12.52 -5.94
C GLN A 767 25.01 -12.48 -6.97
N ASN A 768 25.80 -13.54 -7.11
CA ASN A 768 26.94 -13.62 -8.00
C ASN A 768 27.03 -14.94 -8.80
N ASP A 769 26.02 -15.78 -8.67
CA ASP A 769 25.88 -17.07 -9.33
C ASP A 769 24.65 -17.11 -10.24
N PHE A 770 24.36 -15.99 -10.92
CA PHE A 770 23.32 -15.93 -11.93
C PHE A 770 23.60 -16.86 -13.10
N ASP A 771 22.55 -17.41 -13.69
CA ASP A 771 22.68 -18.11 -14.96
C ASP A 771 23.01 -17.16 -16.11
N LYS A 772 23.71 -17.68 -17.11
CA LYS A 772 24.22 -16.91 -18.24
C LYS A 772 23.52 -17.24 -19.54
N GLY A 773 23.47 -16.23 -20.43
CA GLY A 773 22.96 -16.41 -21.77
C GLY A 773 21.43 -16.56 -21.84
N TRP A 774 20.96 -17.01 -23.03
CA TRP A 774 19.53 -17.08 -23.32
C TRP A 774 18.82 -18.27 -22.65
N ASN A 775 19.55 -19.37 -22.39
CA ASN A 775 19.01 -20.60 -21.79
C ASN A 775 19.05 -20.55 -20.24
N ARG A 776 18.90 -19.35 -19.65
CA ARG A 776 18.94 -19.16 -18.22
C ARG A 776 17.63 -19.54 -17.53
N ASP A 777 17.70 -19.94 -16.26
CA ASP A 777 16.54 -19.90 -15.36
C ASP A 777 16.35 -18.47 -14.86
N SER A 778 15.42 -17.72 -15.50
CA SER A 778 15.14 -16.34 -15.11
C SER A 778 14.56 -16.22 -13.69
N GLY A 779 14.01 -17.31 -13.14
CA GLY A 779 13.52 -17.42 -11.78
C GLY A 779 14.61 -17.66 -10.73
N TYR A 780 15.85 -18.00 -11.14
CA TYR A 780 16.97 -18.21 -10.22
C TYR A 780 17.58 -16.88 -9.78
N ILE A 781 16.77 -16.08 -9.08
CA ILE A 781 17.15 -14.81 -8.45
C ILE A 781 16.70 -14.81 -7.00
N TYR A 782 17.55 -14.41 -6.03
CA TYR A 782 17.27 -14.55 -4.61
C TYR A 782 18.00 -13.54 -3.71
N GLY A 783 18.83 -12.69 -4.27
CA GLY A 783 19.62 -11.68 -3.54
C GLY A 783 18.88 -10.36 -3.32
N PRO A 784 19.51 -9.35 -2.73
CA PRO A 784 19.04 -7.99 -2.74
C PRO A 784 18.83 -7.46 -4.16
N SER A 785 17.79 -6.64 -4.35
CA SER A 785 17.41 -6.11 -5.68
C SER A 785 18.46 -5.19 -6.31
N LEU A 786 19.32 -4.56 -5.52
CA LEU A 786 20.32 -3.60 -6.01
C LEU A 786 21.74 -3.99 -5.59
N PRO A 787 22.72 -3.94 -6.51
CA PRO A 787 24.14 -3.94 -6.15
C PRO A 787 24.51 -2.64 -5.41
N ARG A 788 25.76 -2.49 -4.98
CA ARG A 788 26.24 -1.22 -4.42
C ARG A 788 25.99 -0.07 -5.37
N SER A 789 25.20 0.90 -4.95
CA SER A 789 24.74 2.01 -5.78
C SER A 789 24.99 3.35 -5.07
N TYR A 790 25.34 4.37 -5.85
CA TYR A 790 25.65 5.71 -5.35
C TYR A 790 24.60 6.68 -5.86
N TYR A 791 24.08 7.55 -5.02
CA TYR A 791 23.08 8.53 -5.44
C TYR A 791 23.31 9.92 -4.89
N VAL A 792 22.82 10.89 -5.66
CA VAL A 792 22.70 12.29 -5.25
C VAL A 792 21.28 12.77 -5.58
N GLY A 793 20.75 13.64 -4.75
CA GLY A 793 19.40 14.18 -4.95
C GLY A 793 19.25 15.62 -4.51
N VAL A 794 18.33 16.30 -5.15
CA VAL A 794 17.90 17.65 -4.82
C VAL A 794 16.39 17.67 -4.62
N LYS A 795 15.91 18.39 -3.60
CA LYS A 795 14.48 18.58 -3.35
C LYS A 795 14.25 20.04 -2.98
N VAL A 796 13.33 20.66 -3.70
CA VAL A 796 12.85 22.03 -3.41
C VAL A 796 11.44 21.91 -2.82
N SER A 797 11.22 22.55 -1.69
CA SER A 797 9.92 22.53 -1.01
C SER A 797 9.47 23.95 -0.71
N TYR A 798 8.24 24.25 -1.09
CA TYR A 798 7.57 25.52 -0.83
C TYR A 798 6.38 25.30 0.12
N TRP A 799 6.20 26.24 1.05
CA TRP A 799 5.08 26.28 2.00
C TRP A 799 4.50 27.68 2.06
N SER A 800 3.21 27.82 1.81
CA SER A 800 2.54 29.10 1.91
C SER A 800 2.56 29.62 3.36
N ASN A 801 3.06 30.84 3.52
CA ASN A 801 2.85 31.61 4.76
C ASN A 801 1.45 32.18 4.71
N ARG A 802 0.45 31.50 5.30
CA ARG A 802 -0.83 32.18 5.53
C ARG A 802 -0.59 33.33 6.51
N SER A 803 -0.61 34.56 6.03
CA SER A 803 -0.70 35.74 6.91
C SER A 803 -2.01 35.63 7.67
N GLN A 804 -1.94 35.63 9.01
CA GLN A 804 -3.15 35.85 9.80
C GLN A 804 -3.80 37.17 9.36
N PRO A 805 -5.13 37.24 9.25
CA PRO A 805 -5.78 38.51 9.20
C PRO A 805 -5.33 39.29 10.46
N THR A 806 -4.78 40.45 10.26
CA THR A 806 -4.41 41.39 11.33
C THR A 806 -5.68 41.62 12.17
N ILE A 807 -5.73 41.01 13.34
CA ILE A 807 -6.76 41.37 14.30
C ILE A 807 -6.40 42.81 14.71
N ASN A 808 -7.06 43.79 14.10
CA ASN A 808 -7.05 45.15 14.63
C ASN A 808 -7.52 45.03 16.08
N LYS A 809 -6.64 45.15 17.03
CA LYS A 809 -6.96 45.50 18.39
C LYS A 809 -7.55 46.90 18.33
N SER A 810 -8.84 46.99 18.01
CA SER A 810 -9.61 48.16 18.38
C SER A 810 -9.86 48.08 19.89
N GLU A 811 -9.35 49.06 20.57
CA GLU A 811 -9.39 49.35 21.99
C GLU A 811 -10.68 48.97 22.70
#